data_dbdcbb1460f73b95dd435275a07c422f
#
_entry.id   dbdcbb1460f73b95dd435275a07c422f
#
_cell.length_a   1.000
_cell.length_b   1.000
_cell.length_c   1.000
_cell.angle_alpha   90.00
_cell.angle_beta   90.00
_cell.angle_gamma   90.00
#
_symmetry.space_group_name_H-M   'P 1'
#
loop_
_entity.id
_entity.type
_entity.pdbx_description
1 polymer ?
#
loop_
_entity_poly.entity_id
_entity_poly.type
_entity_poly.pdbx_seq_one_letter_code
_entity_poly.pdbx_strand_id
1 'polypeptide(L)'
;MAVAVGVMLLAGCSDGLFGEDSGANGGDRIQLSGDIDQLAVTRVNDNGFCDGDCMGVYVVDYRAGTPGTLQLSGNRADNVRHTYDASAGKWNSAYDIYWKDKHTHIDVYGYYPFANPESIDDYQFEVQRNQSTASEDGNMGGYEASDFLWGTVGDLAPTSNVIRLLLKHRMSSAYVTLVQGEGFAEGEWAATEKTVLTANVVRKASINLADGTVKPAGAVESTATIPSQVGDVWRTIVVPQTVQAGTTLFSITIGGLPYKFTKNTALTYVAGKMMKFSIRVDKKKEDGKYRLTLISESIAPWENDLVSHDATAKEYVVVNSTAGHLKEAIAAANKDLTKLKHMKVTGTLNAYDFRIMRDSMFALAALNLKEARIKKGACISDVDRAYIAGDDDEMPSCSFENKRLLSNFVFPDTLKAIKQSAFHASGLTGSLNIPEGVVEIENGAFENIRTLNGTLSLPSTLKKITGVNTFLYTNFVCELKLPDALEEIGDQCFLDCQGFYGELKLPGHLKKLGVGAFKGCSNLTGNLVIPQSLTYIPTSAFEGCWFGGNLQLHNGIGAIGESAFANNGFKGEIILPKDLRSIPNRCFYNNDFSGQLKLPEFLGSIGERAFAYNWRLMGVLKIPEGVENIAPGAFAQCRSLEGVIIPASMESIGAESGNQTDGGAFQNCSGLGSIVCEGTMPAYVQSGAFDGVSKDNFTLEVPESAVHQYQAA
;
A
#
# COMPACT_ATOMS: atom_id res chain seq x y z
N MET A 1 -28.13 31.04 48.97
CA MET A 1 -28.24 31.88 47.78
C MET A 1 -27.64 31.13 46.63
N ALA A 2 -28.47 30.52 45.82
CA ALA A 2 -28.08 29.79 44.64
C ALA A 2 -28.05 30.76 43.45
N VAL A 3 -26.97 30.80 42.72
CA VAL A 3 -26.91 31.50 41.42
C VAL A 3 -26.84 30.39 40.33
N ALA A 4 -27.94 30.27 39.61
CA ALA A 4 -28.04 29.45 38.43
C ALA A 4 -27.45 30.22 37.25
N VAL A 5 -26.45 29.61 36.57
CA VAL A 5 -25.96 30.09 35.28
C VAL A 5 -26.68 29.26 34.20
N GLY A 6 -27.53 29.96 33.47
CA GLY A 6 -28.28 29.38 32.36
C GLY A 6 -27.39 29.17 31.15
N VAL A 7 -27.43 27.95 30.61
CA VAL A 7 -26.89 27.61 29.30
C VAL A 7 -27.89 28.06 28.24
N MET A 8 -27.54 29.07 27.45
CA MET A 8 -28.29 29.42 26.24
C MET A 8 -27.95 28.44 25.13
N LEU A 9 -28.89 27.58 24.80
CA LEU A 9 -28.99 26.87 23.56
C LEU A 9 -29.35 27.86 22.46
N LEU A 10 -28.40 28.16 21.57
CA LEU A 10 -28.73 28.79 20.30
C LEU A 10 -29.04 27.69 19.29
N ALA A 11 -30.30 27.38 19.15
CA ALA A 11 -30.84 26.68 18.00
C ALA A 11 -30.84 27.67 16.82
N GLY A 12 -29.93 27.45 15.86
CA GLY A 12 -29.99 28.09 14.56
C GLY A 12 -30.80 27.24 13.60
N CYS A 13 -32.08 27.54 13.48
CA CYS A 13 -32.90 27.10 12.36
C CYS A 13 -32.46 27.81 11.10
N SER A 14 -32.13 27.05 10.07
CA SER A 14 -32.28 27.52 8.70
C SER A 14 -33.28 26.59 7.98
N ASP A 15 -34.54 26.94 8.11
CA ASP A 15 -35.58 26.50 7.18
C ASP A 15 -35.41 27.29 5.89
N GLY A 16 -35.44 26.56 4.79
CA GLY A 16 -35.70 27.25 3.56
C GLY A 16 -35.43 26.55 2.27
N LEU A 17 -36.42 25.87 1.75
CA LEU A 17 -36.68 25.66 0.32
C LEU A 17 -35.79 24.60 -0.44
N PHE A 18 -36.15 23.34 -0.30
CA PHE A 18 -36.14 22.45 -1.48
C PHE A 18 -37.43 21.64 -1.46
N GLY A 19 -38.14 21.72 -2.60
CA GLY A 19 -39.39 21.02 -2.86
C GLY A 19 -39.19 19.49 -2.76
N GLU A 20 -40.19 18.88 -2.16
CA GLU A 20 -40.37 17.43 -2.19
C GLU A 20 -40.50 16.95 -3.65
N ASP A 21 -39.48 16.27 -4.14
CA ASP A 21 -39.63 15.36 -5.25
C ASP A 21 -39.45 13.95 -4.69
N SER A 22 -40.57 13.30 -4.43
CA SER A 22 -40.70 11.95 -3.96
C SER A 22 -40.31 10.95 -5.06
N GLY A 23 -39.02 10.67 -5.19
CA GLY A 23 -38.46 9.60 -5.98
C GLY A 23 -37.42 8.86 -5.17
N ALA A 24 -37.80 7.75 -4.54
CA ALA A 24 -36.91 6.88 -3.80
C ALA A 24 -35.79 6.34 -4.71
N ASN A 25 -34.61 6.93 -4.64
CA ASN A 25 -33.34 6.34 -5.00
C ASN A 25 -32.30 6.90 -4.03
N GLY A 26 -32.14 6.25 -2.87
CA GLY A 26 -31.02 6.51 -1.97
C GLY A 26 -29.73 6.23 -2.76
N GLY A 27 -28.96 7.30 -3.06
CA GLY A 27 -27.62 7.16 -3.62
C GLY A 27 -26.76 6.32 -2.66
N ASP A 28 -25.83 5.54 -3.20
CA ASP A 28 -24.91 4.76 -2.39
C ASP A 28 -24.09 5.70 -1.48
N ARG A 29 -23.85 5.27 -0.25
CA ARG A 29 -23.07 6.01 0.72
C ARG A 29 -21.58 5.99 0.32
N ILE A 30 -20.91 7.15 0.38
CA ILE A 30 -19.47 7.27 0.22
C ILE A 30 -18.83 6.79 1.53
N GLN A 31 -18.01 5.73 1.41
CA GLN A 31 -17.23 5.19 2.52
C GLN A 31 -15.77 5.62 2.37
N LEU A 32 -15.19 6.18 3.43
CA LEU A 32 -13.83 6.70 3.44
C LEU A 32 -12.99 5.99 4.50
N SER A 33 -11.73 5.69 4.18
CA SER A 33 -10.68 5.36 5.13
C SER A 33 -9.51 6.31 4.94
N GLY A 34 -8.85 6.69 6.03
CA GLY A 34 -7.62 7.47 6.02
C GLY A 34 -6.45 6.60 6.45
N ASP A 35 -5.38 6.59 5.67
CA ASP A 35 -4.12 5.93 6.00
C ASP A 35 -2.99 6.94 5.85
N ILE A 36 -1.86 6.73 6.54
CA ILE A 36 -0.68 7.60 6.42
C ILE A 36 0.24 7.02 5.33
N ASP A 37 0.65 7.87 4.38
CA ASP A 37 1.58 7.47 3.31
C ASP A 37 2.99 7.39 3.85
N GLN A 38 3.61 6.24 3.65
CA GLN A 38 4.97 5.91 4.06
C GLN A 38 5.23 5.92 5.58
N LEU A 39 5.23 4.75 6.17
CA LEU A 39 6.12 4.24 7.23
C LEU A 39 6.55 5.19 8.34
N ALA A 40 5.89 6.28 8.58
CA ALA A 40 6.16 7.10 9.73
C ALA A 40 4.93 7.22 10.59
N VAL A 41 4.84 6.33 11.52
CA VAL A 41 3.92 6.50 12.62
C VAL A 41 4.52 7.54 13.54
N THR A 42 3.98 8.75 13.53
CA THR A 42 4.44 9.87 14.37
C THR A 42 3.70 9.97 15.68
N ARG A 43 2.94 8.93 16.04
CA ARG A 43 2.18 8.92 17.28
C ARG A 43 2.81 8.07 18.38
N VAL A 44 2.38 8.37 19.61
CA VAL A 44 2.79 7.75 20.87
C VAL A 44 2.79 6.22 20.87
N ASN A 45 2.09 5.62 19.92
CA ASN A 45 2.19 4.20 19.59
C ASN A 45 2.60 4.08 18.13
N ASP A 46 3.68 3.44 17.81
CA ASP A 46 4.20 3.16 16.45
C ASP A 46 3.22 2.42 15.51
N ASN A 47 1.91 2.56 15.70
CA ASN A 47 0.85 1.77 15.08
C ASN A 47 -0.17 2.59 14.26
N GLY A 48 0.10 3.86 13.94
CA GLY A 48 -0.82 4.70 13.15
C GLY A 48 -1.73 5.60 14.00
N PHE A 49 -2.94 5.83 13.54
CA PHE A 49 -3.91 6.67 14.24
C PHE A 49 -4.38 6.02 15.55
N CYS A 50 -4.56 6.86 16.57
CA CYS A 50 -5.07 6.45 17.87
C CYS A 50 -6.59 6.60 17.95
N ASP A 51 -7.21 5.92 18.91
CA ASP A 51 -8.63 6.06 19.16
C ASP A 51 -9.00 7.52 19.44
N GLY A 52 -10.06 7.99 18.79
CA GLY A 52 -10.50 9.38 18.90
C GLY A 52 -9.78 10.38 17.99
N ASP A 53 -8.79 9.97 17.21
CA ASP A 53 -8.16 10.85 16.21
C ASP A 53 -9.16 11.37 15.20
N CYS A 54 -9.02 12.65 14.82
CA CYS A 54 -9.94 13.29 13.92
C CYS A 54 -9.24 13.85 12.69
N MET A 55 -9.76 13.54 11.50
CA MET A 55 -9.38 14.19 10.24
C MET A 55 -10.53 15.00 9.67
N GLY A 56 -10.21 16.06 8.92
CA GLY A 56 -11.16 16.85 8.13
C GLY A 56 -11.22 16.36 6.69
N VAL A 57 -12.42 16.21 6.16
CA VAL A 57 -12.63 15.71 4.79
C VAL A 57 -13.53 16.66 4.03
N TYR A 58 -13.12 16.98 2.80
CA TYR A 58 -13.92 17.66 1.78
C TYR A 58 -14.19 16.72 0.62
N VAL A 59 -15.37 16.81 0.02
CA VAL A 59 -15.75 16.08 -1.19
C VAL A 59 -16.25 17.05 -2.23
N VAL A 60 -15.65 17.07 -3.41
CA VAL A 60 -15.91 18.05 -4.47
C VAL A 60 -16.43 17.34 -5.70
N ASP A 61 -17.60 17.74 -6.22
CA ASP A 61 -18.19 17.18 -7.43
C ASP A 61 -17.50 17.68 -8.70
N TYR A 62 -17.39 16.82 -9.69
CA TYR A 62 -17.10 17.19 -11.07
C TYR A 62 -18.29 17.90 -11.70
N ARG A 63 -18.01 18.88 -12.57
CA ARG A 63 -19.01 19.59 -13.37
C ARG A 63 -18.72 19.39 -14.85
N ALA A 64 -19.63 18.76 -15.55
CA ALA A 64 -19.46 18.45 -16.99
C ALA A 64 -18.12 17.76 -17.34
N GLY A 65 -17.70 16.81 -16.52
CA GLY A 65 -16.47 16.04 -16.70
C GLY A 65 -15.16 16.76 -16.30
N THR A 66 -15.27 17.97 -15.71
CA THR A 66 -14.11 18.73 -15.20
C THR A 66 -14.08 18.73 -13.66
N PRO A 67 -12.89 18.62 -13.03
CA PRO A 67 -12.75 18.75 -11.59
C PRO A 67 -13.38 20.04 -11.06
N GLY A 68 -14.12 19.95 -9.96
CA GLY A 68 -14.56 21.13 -9.23
C GLY A 68 -13.39 21.77 -8.48
N THR A 69 -13.50 23.06 -8.16
CA THR A 69 -12.53 23.74 -7.30
C THR A 69 -12.92 23.54 -5.83
N LEU A 70 -11.99 23.12 -4.99
CA LEU A 70 -12.20 23.02 -3.55
C LEU A 70 -12.53 24.40 -2.98
N GLN A 71 -13.64 24.49 -2.26
CA GLN A 71 -14.14 25.70 -1.61
C GLN A 71 -14.18 25.48 -0.09
N LEU A 72 -14.21 26.57 0.70
CA LEU A 72 -14.40 26.50 2.15
C LEU A 72 -15.79 25.92 2.49
N SER A 73 -16.80 26.24 1.67
CA SER A 73 -18.17 25.73 1.77
C SER A 73 -18.82 25.64 0.39
N GLY A 74 -19.89 24.82 0.28
CA GLY A 74 -20.62 24.62 -0.98
C GLY A 74 -20.08 23.47 -1.83
N ASN A 75 -19.21 22.65 -1.31
CA ASN A 75 -18.80 21.37 -1.88
C ASN A 75 -19.91 20.32 -1.65
N ARG A 76 -19.72 19.10 -2.12
CA ARG A 76 -20.59 17.96 -1.74
C ARG A 76 -20.53 17.66 -0.25
N ALA A 77 -19.35 17.78 0.32
CA ALA A 77 -19.14 17.72 1.76
C ALA A 77 -18.06 18.74 2.16
N ASP A 78 -18.34 19.51 3.21
CA ASP A 78 -17.50 20.60 3.69
C ASP A 78 -16.92 20.23 5.04
N ASN A 79 -15.62 20.01 5.09
CA ASN A 79 -14.84 19.77 6.32
C ASN A 79 -15.48 18.76 7.28
N VAL A 80 -15.95 17.63 6.77
CA VAL A 80 -16.59 16.60 7.57
C VAL A 80 -15.59 15.93 8.49
N ARG A 81 -15.84 16.01 9.80
CA ARG A 81 -15.01 15.33 10.78
C ARG A 81 -15.19 13.83 10.69
N HIS A 82 -14.09 13.12 10.50
CA HIS A 82 -14.01 11.67 10.63
C HIS A 82 -13.19 11.33 11.87
N THR A 83 -13.73 10.48 12.74
CA THR A 83 -13.09 10.06 13.99
C THR A 83 -12.64 8.61 13.87
N TYR A 84 -11.40 8.33 14.22
CA TYR A 84 -10.84 6.99 14.19
C TYR A 84 -11.30 6.16 15.39
N ASP A 85 -11.78 4.95 15.11
CA ASP A 85 -12.13 3.94 16.11
C ASP A 85 -11.06 2.85 16.02
N ALA A 86 -10.13 2.86 16.96
CA ALA A 86 -9.01 1.92 16.97
C ALA A 86 -9.45 0.46 17.20
N SER A 87 -10.58 0.26 17.90
CA SER A 87 -11.12 -1.08 18.16
C SER A 87 -11.68 -1.74 16.90
N ALA A 88 -12.26 -0.93 16.01
CA ALA A 88 -12.82 -1.37 14.74
C ALA A 88 -11.86 -1.19 13.55
N GLY A 89 -10.74 -0.48 13.74
CA GLY A 89 -9.78 -0.14 12.68
C GLY A 89 -10.40 0.72 11.57
N LYS A 90 -11.34 1.61 11.89
CA LYS A 90 -12.10 2.36 10.90
C LYS A 90 -12.32 3.82 11.28
N TRP A 91 -12.59 4.64 10.27
CA TRP A 91 -13.00 6.03 10.43
C TRP A 91 -14.53 6.15 10.42
N ASN A 92 -15.07 6.82 11.43
CA ASN A 92 -16.49 7.11 11.56
C ASN A 92 -16.74 8.56 11.16
N SER A 93 -17.54 8.78 10.14
CA SER A 93 -17.94 10.10 9.68
C SER A 93 -18.96 10.74 10.64
N ALA A 94 -18.86 12.04 10.88
CA ALA A 94 -19.82 12.77 11.69
C ALA A 94 -21.24 12.74 11.11
N TYR A 95 -21.37 12.64 9.79
CA TYR A 95 -22.63 12.36 9.08
C TYR A 95 -22.37 11.65 7.77
N ASP A 96 -23.40 10.97 7.24
CA ASP A 96 -23.30 10.20 6.02
C ASP A 96 -23.18 11.11 4.79
N ILE A 97 -22.21 10.81 3.92
CA ILE A 97 -22.01 11.48 2.65
C ILE A 97 -22.48 10.52 1.54
N TYR A 98 -23.31 11.01 0.63
CA TYR A 98 -23.87 10.20 -0.45
C TYR A 98 -23.41 10.67 -1.82
N TRP A 99 -23.31 9.73 -2.76
CA TRP A 99 -23.12 10.04 -4.17
C TRP A 99 -24.29 10.88 -4.71
N LYS A 100 -24.00 11.84 -5.58
CA LYS A 100 -25.05 12.68 -6.18
C LYS A 100 -25.96 11.87 -7.10
N ASP A 101 -25.34 11.06 -7.92
CA ASP A 101 -25.95 10.20 -8.92
C ASP A 101 -24.93 9.11 -9.32
N LYS A 102 -25.28 8.27 -10.30
CA LYS A 102 -24.44 7.17 -10.80
C LYS A 102 -23.33 7.59 -11.78
N HIS A 103 -23.17 8.89 -12.04
CA HIS A 103 -22.32 9.41 -13.12
C HIS A 103 -21.39 10.53 -12.67
N THR A 104 -21.73 11.25 -11.60
CA THR A 104 -20.93 12.38 -11.13
C THR A 104 -19.69 11.88 -10.40
N HIS A 105 -18.53 12.18 -10.97
CA HIS A 105 -17.24 11.94 -10.33
C HIS A 105 -16.98 12.94 -9.21
N ILE A 106 -16.09 12.58 -8.29
CA ILE A 106 -15.70 13.42 -7.16
C ILE A 106 -14.18 13.42 -6.98
N ASP A 107 -13.69 14.52 -6.38
CA ASP A 107 -12.40 14.57 -5.71
C ASP A 107 -12.61 14.57 -4.19
N VAL A 108 -11.76 13.87 -3.47
CA VAL A 108 -11.75 13.82 -2.01
C VAL A 108 -10.45 14.41 -1.50
N TYR A 109 -10.53 15.35 -0.57
CA TYR A 109 -9.41 15.99 0.11
C TYR A 109 -9.49 15.69 1.59
N GLY A 110 -8.37 15.33 2.22
CA GLY A 110 -8.31 15.11 3.64
C GLY A 110 -7.08 15.69 4.29
N TYR A 111 -7.22 16.09 5.55
CA TYR A 111 -6.11 16.60 6.33
C TYR A 111 -6.26 16.20 7.81
N TYR A 112 -5.15 16.17 8.50
CA TYR A 112 -5.04 15.85 9.90
C TYR A 112 -3.99 16.77 10.57
N PRO A 113 -4.20 17.22 11.81
CA PRO A 113 -5.38 17.02 12.66
C PRO A 113 -6.59 17.84 12.19
N PHE A 114 -7.80 17.37 12.55
CA PHE A 114 -9.04 18.10 12.28
C PHE A 114 -9.03 19.49 12.93
N ALA A 115 -9.44 20.47 12.17
CA ALA A 115 -9.66 21.85 12.63
C ALA A 115 -10.81 22.50 11.85
N ASN A 116 -11.09 23.77 12.12
CA ASN A 116 -12.03 24.58 11.35
C ASN A 116 -11.26 25.65 10.58
N PRO A 117 -10.84 25.36 9.33
CA PRO A 117 -10.14 26.34 8.49
C PRO A 117 -10.99 27.57 8.21
N GLU A 118 -10.36 28.74 8.17
CA GLU A 118 -11.00 29.99 7.73
C GLU A 118 -10.73 30.28 6.26
N SER A 119 -9.78 29.54 5.64
CA SER A 119 -9.40 29.63 4.24
C SER A 119 -8.91 28.27 3.73
N ILE A 120 -9.19 27.98 2.46
CA ILE A 120 -8.61 26.82 1.75
C ILE A 120 -7.16 27.10 1.33
N ASP A 121 -6.87 28.30 0.85
CA ASP A 121 -5.56 28.66 0.27
C ASP A 121 -4.54 29.08 1.32
N ASP A 122 -4.99 29.43 2.52
CA ASP A 122 -4.18 29.98 3.61
C ASP A 122 -4.65 29.47 4.98
N TYR A 123 -4.69 28.14 5.14
CA TYR A 123 -4.95 27.54 6.44
C TYR A 123 -3.76 27.77 7.37
N GLN A 124 -4.01 28.43 8.52
CA GLN A 124 -2.98 28.75 9.50
C GLN A 124 -2.75 27.57 10.44
N PHE A 125 -1.52 27.06 10.47
CA PHE A 125 -1.09 25.96 11.33
C PHE A 125 0.14 26.38 12.16
N GLU A 126 0.21 25.97 13.42
CA GLU A 126 1.33 26.30 14.28
C GLU A 126 1.92 25.05 14.92
N VAL A 127 3.19 24.79 14.67
CA VAL A 127 3.99 23.76 15.34
C VAL A 127 4.13 24.10 16.83
N GLN A 128 3.84 23.17 17.71
CA GLN A 128 3.88 23.37 19.15
C GLN A 128 5.29 23.74 19.62
N ARG A 129 5.37 24.71 20.55
CA ARG A 129 6.64 25.10 21.13
C ARG A 129 7.22 23.97 22.01
N ASN A 130 6.40 23.38 22.85
CA ASN A 130 6.79 22.24 23.68
C ASN A 130 6.33 20.93 23.03
N GLN A 131 7.24 20.24 22.38
CA GLN A 131 7.00 18.96 21.75
C GLN A 131 7.38 17.77 22.65
N SER A 132 7.84 18.03 23.90
CA SER A 132 8.15 17.01 24.89
C SER A 132 6.94 16.54 25.69
N THR A 133 5.79 17.23 25.58
CA THR A 133 4.56 16.82 26.27
C THR A 133 4.03 15.53 25.64
N ALA A 134 3.72 14.55 26.51
CA ALA A 134 3.11 13.30 26.10
C ALA A 134 1.64 13.47 25.73
N SER A 135 1.10 12.55 24.93
CA SER A 135 -0.35 12.44 24.72
C SER A 135 -0.99 11.84 25.98
N GLU A 136 -2.06 12.46 26.46
CA GLU A 136 -2.82 12.01 27.64
C GLU A 136 -4.32 12.07 27.35
N ASP A 137 -5.06 11.04 27.75
CA ASP A 137 -6.54 10.96 27.78
C ASP A 137 -7.28 11.67 26.63
N GLY A 138 -6.94 11.34 25.39
CA GLY A 138 -7.57 11.91 24.20
C GLY A 138 -6.99 13.26 23.73
N ASN A 139 -6.00 13.83 24.44
CA ASN A 139 -5.26 15.01 24.00
C ASN A 139 -3.96 14.60 23.31
N MET A 140 -3.69 15.18 22.14
CA MET A 140 -2.43 14.98 21.44
C MET A 140 -1.25 15.57 22.20
N GLY A 141 -0.13 14.83 22.26
CA GLY A 141 1.14 15.39 22.72
C GLY A 141 1.66 16.49 21.81
N GLY A 142 2.63 17.23 22.32
CA GLY A 142 3.14 18.39 21.57
C GLY A 142 3.84 18.02 20.26
N TYR A 143 4.46 16.83 20.19
CA TYR A 143 5.07 16.33 18.97
C TYR A 143 4.02 15.96 17.93
N GLU A 144 3.02 15.17 18.31
CA GLU A 144 1.93 14.72 17.46
C GLU A 144 1.06 15.89 16.96
N ALA A 145 0.75 16.85 17.85
CA ALA A 145 0.01 18.07 17.51
C ALA A 145 0.76 19.01 16.55
N SER A 146 2.05 18.77 16.35
CA SER A 146 2.91 19.53 15.42
C SER A 146 2.96 18.92 14.02
N ASP A 147 2.44 17.71 13.84
CA ASP A 147 2.47 16.99 12.56
C ASP A 147 1.20 17.31 11.76
N PHE A 148 1.40 17.79 10.55
CA PHE A 148 0.31 18.06 9.63
C PHE A 148 0.38 17.08 8.46
N LEU A 149 -0.72 16.32 8.30
CA LEU A 149 -0.89 15.36 7.21
C LEU A 149 -1.92 15.89 6.21
N TRP A 150 -1.70 15.62 4.94
CA TRP A 150 -2.61 15.97 3.87
C TRP A 150 -2.58 14.93 2.75
N GLY A 151 -3.74 14.67 2.14
CA GLY A 151 -3.87 13.78 0.99
C GLY A 151 -5.10 14.08 0.16
N THR A 152 -5.09 13.63 -1.09
CA THR A 152 -6.21 13.74 -2.01
C THR A 152 -6.31 12.50 -2.88
N VAL A 153 -7.53 12.17 -3.29
CA VAL A 153 -7.84 11.17 -4.30
C VAL A 153 -8.85 11.80 -5.25
N GLY A 154 -8.52 11.83 -6.54
CA GLY A 154 -9.34 12.51 -7.55
C GLY A 154 -9.91 11.57 -8.61
N ASP A 155 -10.83 12.11 -9.41
CA ASP A 155 -11.50 11.44 -10.52
C ASP A 155 -12.20 10.12 -10.15
N LEU A 156 -12.85 10.11 -8.99
CA LEU A 156 -13.52 8.92 -8.49
C LEU A 156 -14.93 8.81 -9.06
N ALA A 157 -15.18 7.73 -9.81
CA ALA A 157 -16.53 7.34 -10.21
C ALA A 157 -17.31 6.77 -9.02
N PRO A 158 -18.67 6.87 -9.02
CA PRO A 158 -19.49 6.29 -7.98
C PRO A 158 -19.19 4.81 -7.75
N THR A 159 -18.94 4.46 -6.50
CA THR A 159 -18.57 3.10 -6.07
C THR A 159 -19.15 2.79 -4.68
N SER A 160 -19.41 1.51 -4.42
CA SER A 160 -19.73 0.99 -3.08
C SER A 160 -18.46 0.62 -2.28
N ASN A 161 -17.28 0.67 -2.90
CA ASN A 161 -16.03 0.37 -2.22
C ASN A 161 -15.61 1.51 -1.28
N VAL A 162 -14.83 1.17 -0.26
CA VAL A 162 -14.20 2.14 0.63
C VAL A 162 -13.13 2.91 -0.15
N ILE A 163 -13.27 4.24 -0.22
CA ILE A 163 -12.26 5.13 -0.82
C ILE A 163 -11.15 5.32 0.19
N ARG A 164 -9.93 4.94 -0.16
CA ARG A 164 -8.75 5.13 0.69
C ARG A 164 -8.09 6.46 0.41
N LEU A 165 -8.00 7.27 1.44
CA LEU A 165 -7.32 8.56 1.43
C LEU A 165 -5.94 8.41 2.08
N LEU A 166 -4.88 8.57 1.30
CA LEU A 166 -3.51 8.44 1.75
C LEU A 166 -2.99 9.80 2.19
N LEU A 167 -2.82 9.99 3.50
CA LEU A 167 -2.32 11.23 4.09
C LEU A 167 -0.80 11.22 4.17
N LYS A 168 -0.16 12.28 3.69
CA LYS A 168 1.30 12.47 3.65
C LYS A 168 1.74 13.55 4.62
N HIS A 169 2.85 13.34 5.30
CA HIS A 169 3.48 14.39 6.12
C HIS A 169 3.81 15.61 5.28
N ARG A 170 3.41 16.77 5.76
CA ARG A 170 3.67 18.07 5.11
C ARG A 170 4.64 18.93 5.90
N MET A 171 4.95 18.55 7.13
CA MET A 171 6.03 19.14 7.94
C MET A 171 7.36 18.45 7.64
N SER A 172 8.46 18.95 8.22
CA SER A 172 9.76 18.29 8.26
C SER A 172 10.02 17.80 9.68
N SER A 173 10.70 16.67 9.85
CA SER A 173 11.17 16.22 11.15
C SER A 173 12.69 16.36 11.26
N ALA A 174 13.20 16.64 12.46
CA ALA A 174 14.63 16.63 12.75
C ALA A 174 14.91 15.71 13.96
N TYR A 175 15.93 14.86 13.80
CA TYR A 175 16.44 13.96 14.82
C TYR A 175 17.87 14.33 15.14
N VAL A 176 18.14 14.64 16.39
CA VAL A 176 19.46 14.99 16.90
C VAL A 176 19.92 13.92 17.87
N THR A 177 20.93 13.15 17.50
CA THR A 177 21.54 12.13 18.37
C THR A 177 22.85 12.68 18.93
N LEU A 178 22.96 12.71 20.26
CA LEU A 178 24.24 12.99 20.93
C LEU A 178 24.97 11.68 21.17
N VAL A 179 26.19 11.57 20.67
CA VAL A 179 27.01 10.35 20.75
C VAL A 179 28.18 10.63 21.68
N GLN A 180 28.37 9.73 22.66
CA GLN A 180 29.54 9.79 23.59
C GLN A 180 30.84 9.72 22.78
N GLY A 181 31.72 10.70 23.00
CA GLY A 181 33.07 10.72 22.51
C GLY A 181 34.09 10.42 23.59
N GLU A 182 35.27 11.03 23.47
CA GLU A 182 36.38 10.83 24.39
C GLU A 182 36.26 11.68 25.65
N GLY A 183 37.00 11.32 26.72
CA GLY A 183 37.21 12.12 27.93
C GLY A 183 36.17 11.93 29.04
N PHE A 184 35.17 11.09 28.88
CA PHE A 184 34.22 10.73 29.94
C PHE A 184 34.74 9.55 30.78
N ALA A 185 34.53 9.61 32.08
CA ALA A 185 34.75 8.46 32.97
C ALA A 185 33.62 7.42 32.77
N GLU A 186 33.82 6.21 33.26
CA GLU A 186 32.81 5.16 33.21
C GLU A 186 31.51 5.60 33.93
N GLY A 187 30.37 5.48 33.21
CA GLY A 187 29.05 5.91 33.70
C GLY A 187 28.79 7.42 33.68
N GLU A 188 29.82 8.25 33.47
CA GLU A 188 29.66 9.71 33.51
C GLU A 188 28.77 10.24 32.38
N TRP A 189 28.87 9.67 31.19
CA TRP A 189 28.02 10.07 30.05
C TRP A 189 26.52 9.91 30.36
N ALA A 190 26.13 8.77 30.90
CA ALA A 190 24.75 8.50 31.27
C ALA A 190 24.24 9.42 32.41
N ALA A 191 25.10 9.78 33.34
CA ALA A 191 24.77 10.67 34.45
C ALA A 191 24.80 12.16 34.08
N THR A 192 25.40 12.53 32.93
CA THR A 192 25.47 13.93 32.47
C THR A 192 24.13 14.37 31.89
N GLU A 193 23.53 15.41 32.49
CA GLU A 193 22.31 16.03 31.97
C GLU A 193 22.59 16.66 30.60
N LYS A 194 21.68 16.38 29.64
CA LYS A 194 21.77 16.87 28.27
C LYS A 194 20.41 17.39 27.81
N THR A 195 20.38 18.54 27.16
CA THR A 195 19.18 19.09 26.51
C THR A 195 19.50 19.61 25.13
N VAL A 196 18.55 19.48 24.21
CA VAL A 196 18.63 20.04 22.85
C VAL A 196 17.37 20.86 22.61
N LEU A 197 17.53 22.07 22.09
CA LEU A 197 16.43 22.96 21.68
C LEU A 197 16.66 23.32 20.21
N THR A 198 15.59 23.37 19.41
CA THR A 198 15.70 23.95 18.05
C THR A 198 15.78 25.46 18.12
N ALA A 199 16.50 26.06 17.19
CA ALA A 199 16.71 27.49 17.16
C ALA A 199 16.59 28.07 15.75
N ASN A 200 16.19 29.33 15.67
CA ASN A 200 16.15 30.12 14.45
C ASN A 200 15.28 29.52 13.31
N VAL A 201 14.13 28.98 13.69
CA VAL A 201 13.11 28.50 12.75
C VAL A 201 11.78 29.21 12.98
N VAL A 202 10.95 29.24 11.95
CA VAL A 202 9.56 29.70 12.02
C VAL A 202 8.67 28.53 12.46
N ARG A 203 7.74 28.76 13.41
CA ARG A 203 6.80 27.71 13.86
C ARG A 203 5.43 27.79 13.20
N LYS A 204 5.07 28.94 12.62
CA LYS A 204 3.80 29.10 11.92
C LYS A 204 3.92 28.75 10.46
N ALA A 205 2.90 28.11 9.94
CA ALA A 205 2.78 27.71 8.54
C ALA A 205 1.47 28.21 7.94
N SER A 206 1.54 28.63 6.68
CA SER A 206 0.40 28.81 5.79
C SER A 206 0.29 27.60 4.89
N ILE A 207 -0.85 26.93 4.87
CA ILE A 207 -1.10 25.69 4.17
C ILE A 207 -2.23 25.87 3.16
N ASN A 208 -1.98 25.48 1.91
CA ASN A 208 -3.03 25.37 0.91
C ASN A 208 -3.65 23.98 0.99
N LEU A 209 -4.92 23.87 1.38
CA LEU A 209 -5.63 22.60 1.52
C LEU A 209 -6.01 21.96 0.16
N ALA A 210 -5.95 22.73 -0.95
CA ALA A 210 -6.26 22.18 -2.27
C ALA A 210 -5.10 21.35 -2.86
N ASP A 211 -3.85 21.67 -2.51
CA ASP A 211 -2.66 20.99 -3.03
C ASP A 211 -1.68 20.49 -1.95
N GLY A 212 -1.95 20.80 -0.68
CA GLY A 212 -1.11 20.44 0.45
C GLY A 212 0.23 21.18 0.53
N THR A 213 0.38 22.29 -0.18
CA THR A 213 1.59 23.13 -0.14
C THR A 213 1.70 23.81 1.21
N VAL A 214 2.89 23.77 1.81
CA VAL A 214 3.21 24.42 3.11
C VAL A 214 4.27 25.50 2.90
N LYS A 215 4.03 26.66 3.47
CA LYS A 215 4.97 27.78 3.47
C LYS A 215 5.17 28.30 4.90
N PRO A 216 6.40 28.67 5.30
CA PRO A 216 6.60 29.30 6.60
C PRO A 216 5.89 30.68 6.64
N ALA A 217 5.20 30.94 7.76
CA ALA A 217 4.47 32.18 8.00
C ALA A 217 4.82 32.74 9.39
N GLY A 218 5.21 33.99 9.48
CA GLY A 218 5.55 34.64 10.75
C GLY A 218 7.04 34.85 10.98
N ALA A 219 7.43 35.13 12.23
CA ALA A 219 8.80 35.49 12.60
C ALA A 219 9.66 34.26 12.92
N VAL A 220 10.95 34.38 12.66
CA VAL A 220 11.96 33.42 13.10
C VAL A 220 12.15 33.53 14.62
N GLU A 221 12.09 32.42 15.33
CA GLU A 221 12.26 32.36 16.77
C GLU A 221 13.66 31.85 17.16
N SER A 222 14.35 32.56 18.04
CA SER A 222 15.71 32.19 18.50
C SER A 222 15.72 30.90 19.33
N THR A 223 14.61 30.57 20.00
CA THR A 223 14.33 29.28 20.64
C THR A 223 12.93 28.87 20.20
N ALA A 224 12.87 28.01 19.20
CA ALA A 224 11.61 27.69 18.53
C ALA A 224 10.88 26.53 19.19
N THR A 225 11.54 25.40 19.41
CA THR A 225 10.89 24.22 20.00
C THR A 225 11.73 23.57 21.08
N ILE A 226 11.03 22.90 22.02
CA ILE A 226 11.57 21.95 22.98
C ILE A 226 11.26 20.57 22.42
N PRO A 227 12.24 19.84 21.86
CA PRO A 227 12.04 18.54 21.26
C PRO A 227 11.54 17.47 22.24
N SER A 228 10.85 16.47 21.74
CA SER A 228 10.62 15.21 22.44
C SER A 228 11.94 14.45 22.58
N GLN A 229 12.24 13.88 23.73
CA GLN A 229 13.50 13.20 24.02
C GLN A 229 13.29 11.74 24.39
N VAL A 230 14.10 10.86 23.80
CA VAL A 230 14.20 9.45 24.19
C VAL A 230 15.68 9.05 24.25
N GLY A 231 16.19 8.78 25.43
CA GLY A 231 17.61 8.56 25.65
C GLY A 231 18.47 9.76 25.20
N ASP A 232 19.44 9.50 24.35
CA ASP A 232 20.33 10.53 23.77
C ASP A 232 19.87 11.00 22.37
N VAL A 233 18.57 10.83 22.06
CA VAL A 233 17.93 11.26 20.80
C VAL A 233 16.85 12.29 21.10
N TRP A 234 16.91 13.45 20.43
CA TRP A 234 15.90 14.51 20.47
C TRP A 234 15.25 14.61 19.11
N ARG A 235 13.91 14.51 19.07
CA ARG A 235 13.11 14.60 17.85
C ARG A 235 12.18 15.82 17.90
N THR A 236 12.09 16.52 16.77
CA THR A 236 11.23 17.71 16.66
C THR A 236 10.62 17.81 15.28
N ILE A 237 9.42 18.35 15.22
CA ILE A 237 8.75 18.72 13.96
C ILE A 237 8.99 20.21 13.72
N VAL A 238 9.33 20.54 12.47
CA VAL A 238 9.69 21.88 12.02
C VAL A 238 8.92 22.19 10.73
N VAL A 239 8.44 23.42 10.60
CA VAL A 239 7.88 23.92 9.34
C VAL A 239 8.95 23.85 8.24
N PRO A 240 8.64 23.32 7.03
CA PRO A 240 9.58 23.30 5.91
C PRO A 240 10.11 24.69 5.61
N GLN A 241 11.43 24.89 5.74
CA GLN A 241 12.12 26.19 5.56
C GLN A 241 13.61 26.02 5.41
N THR A 242 14.30 27.09 4.95
CA THR A 242 15.76 27.10 4.86
C THR A 242 16.36 28.00 5.93
N VAL A 243 17.27 27.44 6.73
CA VAL A 243 18.07 28.16 7.72
C VAL A 243 19.44 28.46 7.10
N GLN A 244 19.86 29.71 7.13
CA GLN A 244 21.08 30.17 6.46
C GLN A 244 22.36 29.64 7.13
N ALA A 245 23.45 29.54 6.37
CA ALA A 245 24.76 29.16 6.85
C ALA A 245 25.21 30.05 8.03
N GLY A 246 25.86 29.46 9.01
CA GLY A 246 26.36 30.17 10.20
C GLY A 246 25.29 30.47 11.27
N THR A 247 24.00 30.19 10.98
CA THR A 247 22.93 30.35 11.94
C THR A 247 22.91 29.17 12.92
N THR A 248 22.59 29.42 14.20
CA THR A 248 22.42 28.36 15.20
C THR A 248 21.21 27.50 14.86
N LEU A 249 21.43 26.21 14.66
CA LEU A 249 20.36 25.21 14.42
C LEU A 249 19.82 24.62 15.71
N PHE A 250 20.76 24.30 16.63
CA PHE A 250 20.40 23.72 17.92
C PHE A 250 21.16 24.42 19.04
N SER A 251 20.45 24.72 20.14
CA SER A 251 21.01 25.11 21.41
C SER A 251 21.11 23.85 22.28
N ILE A 252 22.34 23.43 22.59
CA ILE A 252 22.61 22.17 23.30
C ILE A 252 23.23 22.50 24.65
N THR A 253 22.65 21.98 25.74
CA THR A 253 23.24 22.11 27.08
C THR A 253 23.76 20.74 27.51
N ILE A 254 24.99 20.68 28.03
CA ILE A 254 25.63 19.44 28.51
C ILE A 254 26.28 19.74 29.84
N GLY A 255 25.89 19.02 30.89
CA GLY A 255 26.41 19.23 32.25
C GLY A 255 26.24 20.68 32.72
N GLY A 256 25.12 21.33 32.37
CA GLY A 256 24.80 22.73 32.70
C GLY A 256 25.48 23.78 31.82
N LEU A 257 26.38 23.39 30.90
CA LEU A 257 27.08 24.32 30.01
C LEU A 257 26.37 24.45 28.63
N PRO A 258 26.04 25.68 28.20
CA PRO A 258 25.34 25.90 26.94
C PRO A 258 26.30 25.93 25.73
N TYR A 259 25.89 25.29 24.63
CA TYR A 259 26.61 25.27 23.34
C TYR A 259 25.64 25.63 22.20
N LYS A 260 26.17 26.29 21.17
CA LYS A 260 25.44 26.59 19.94
C LYS A 260 25.98 25.71 18.82
N PHE A 261 25.11 24.90 18.24
CA PHE A 261 25.45 24.09 17.07
C PHE A 261 25.07 24.84 15.78
N THR A 262 26.08 25.11 14.95
CA THR A 262 25.94 25.82 13.68
C THR A 262 26.54 25.01 12.54
N LYS A 263 26.08 25.27 11.29
CA LYS A 263 26.67 24.71 10.08
C LYS A 263 27.24 25.82 9.19
N ASN A 264 28.30 25.51 8.46
CA ASN A 264 28.91 26.41 7.49
C ASN A 264 28.16 26.44 6.13
N THR A 265 27.13 25.57 5.98
CA THR A 265 26.23 25.49 4.82
C THR A 265 24.81 25.73 5.27
N ALA A 266 23.97 26.26 4.38
CA ALA A 266 22.54 26.38 4.64
C ALA A 266 21.91 24.97 4.84
N LEU A 267 20.89 24.90 5.71
CA LEU A 267 20.09 23.70 5.95
C LEU A 267 18.67 23.94 5.48
N THR A 268 18.14 23.06 4.63
CA THR A 268 16.74 23.08 4.23
C THR A 268 15.97 21.96 4.91
N TYR A 269 15.00 22.31 5.73
CA TYR A 269 13.99 21.39 6.25
C TYR A 269 12.97 21.12 5.14
N VAL A 270 12.95 19.90 4.62
CA VAL A 270 12.15 19.50 3.45
C VAL A 270 10.85 18.86 3.91
N ALA A 271 9.71 19.26 3.32
CA ALA A 271 8.40 18.68 3.61
C ALA A 271 8.39 17.15 3.40
N GLY A 272 7.81 16.42 4.35
CA GLY A 272 7.75 14.96 4.31
C GLY A 272 9.10 14.24 4.40
N LYS A 273 10.14 14.94 4.89
CA LYS A 273 11.47 14.36 5.08
C LYS A 273 11.94 14.50 6.52
N MET A 274 12.78 13.55 6.91
CA MET A 274 13.45 13.49 8.20
C MET A 274 14.92 13.90 8.04
N MET A 275 15.33 14.88 8.84
CA MET A 275 16.72 15.35 8.92
C MET A 275 17.38 14.69 10.11
N LYS A 276 18.37 13.83 9.92
CA LYS A 276 19.08 13.13 10.99
C LYS A 276 20.46 13.75 11.20
N PHE A 277 20.79 14.09 12.45
CA PHE A 277 22.07 14.64 12.87
C PHE A 277 22.67 13.77 13.95
N SER A 278 23.90 13.30 13.76
CA SER A 278 24.69 12.66 14.83
C SER A 278 25.82 13.58 15.23
N ILE A 279 25.81 14.00 16.50
CA ILE A 279 26.77 14.97 17.06
C ILE A 279 27.55 14.26 18.15
N ARG A 280 28.86 14.08 17.93
CA ARG A 280 29.77 13.55 18.94
C ARG A 280 30.11 14.64 19.95
N VAL A 281 30.11 14.27 21.21
CA VAL A 281 30.46 15.11 22.35
C VAL A 281 31.73 14.55 23.00
N ASP A 282 32.84 15.28 22.88
CA ASP A 282 34.10 14.97 23.54
C ASP A 282 34.24 15.86 24.78
N LYS A 283 34.64 15.29 25.94
CA LYS A 283 34.94 16.04 27.16
C LYS A 283 36.41 16.38 27.17
N LYS A 284 36.74 17.68 27.25
CA LYS A 284 38.14 18.13 27.37
C LYS A 284 38.65 17.88 28.75
N LYS A 285 39.78 17.20 28.89
CA LYS A 285 40.44 16.88 30.19
C LYS A 285 40.96 18.13 30.91
N GLU A 286 41.30 19.18 30.15
CA GLU A 286 42.00 20.37 30.68
C GLU A 286 41.05 21.32 31.44
N ASP A 287 39.82 21.51 30.96
CA ASP A 287 38.88 22.50 31.49
C ASP A 287 37.48 21.96 31.78
N GLY A 288 37.25 20.66 31.55
CA GLY A 288 35.95 20.00 31.76
C GLY A 288 34.84 20.43 30.76
N LYS A 289 35.18 21.28 29.78
CA LYS A 289 34.22 21.71 28.75
C LYS A 289 34.06 20.65 27.69
N TYR A 290 32.97 20.79 26.91
CA TYR A 290 32.62 19.83 25.85
C TYR A 290 32.94 20.39 24.47
N ARG A 291 33.32 19.52 23.56
CA ARG A 291 33.47 19.80 22.13
C ARG A 291 32.41 19.03 21.35
N LEU A 292 31.66 19.74 20.54
CA LEU A 292 30.63 19.18 19.66
C LEU A 292 31.19 19.01 18.24
N THR A 293 31.04 17.82 17.68
CA THR A 293 31.49 17.52 16.31
C THR A 293 30.37 16.80 15.54
N LEU A 294 29.91 17.37 14.42
CA LEU A 294 29.00 16.67 13.53
C LEU A 294 29.72 15.49 12.90
N ILE A 295 29.23 14.27 13.14
CA ILE A 295 29.81 13.03 12.59
C ILE A 295 28.99 12.51 11.42
N SER A 296 27.69 12.75 11.38
CA SER A 296 26.86 12.44 10.22
C SER A 296 25.66 13.36 10.12
N GLU A 297 25.24 13.59 8.89
CA GLU A 297 23.99 14.25 8.54
C GLU A 297 23.38 13.50 7.35
N SER A 298 22.08 13.24 7.40
CA SER A 298 21.36 12.62 6.31
C SER A 298 19.95 13.18 6.19
N ILE A 299 19.41 13.11 4.97
CA ILE A 299 18.01 13.37 4.68
C ILE A 299 17.42 12.03 4.29
N ALA A 300 16.42 11.56 5.04
CA ALA A 300 15.70 10.34 4.78
C ALA A 300 14.24 10.65 4.42
N PRO A 301 13.52 9.74 3.74
CA PRO A 301 12.07 9.76 3.79
C PRO A 301 11.64 9.83 5.26
N TRP A 302 10.46 10.38 5.54
CA TRP A 302 9.89 10.28 6.88
C TRP A 302 9.55 8.81 7.12
N GLU A 303 10.47 8.08 7.69
CA GLU A 303 10.39 6.66 8.01
C GLU A 303 10.08 6.47 9.48
N ASN A 304 9.52 5.33 9.83
CA ASN A 304 9.45 4.91 11.24
C ASN A 304 10.83 4.99 11.85
N ASP A 305 10.92 5.73 12.93
CA ASP A 305 12.06 5.62 13.80
C ASP A 305 12.04 4.21 14.41
N LEU A 306 12.97 3.36 13.97
CA LEU A 306 13.13 1.98 14.46
C LEU A 306 13.57 1.94 15.93
N VAL A 307 13.74 3.09 16.58
CA VAL A 307 13.90 3.20 18.02
C VAL A 307 12.50 3.17 18.62
N SER A 308 12.13 2.05 19.24
CA SER A 308 10.93 1.95 20.07
C SER A 308 10.98 3.02 21.16
N HIS A 309 10.12 4.05 21.02
CA HIS A 309 9.97 5.14 21.97
C HIS A 309 8.95 4.83 23.06
N ASP A 310 8.62 3.57 23.28
CA ASP A 310 7.88 3.16 24.47
C ASP A 310 8.60 3.70 25.71
N ALA A 311 7.92 4.45 26.53
CA ALA A 311 8.41 5.03 27.78
C ALA A 311 8.87 3.97 28.81
N THR A 312 8.66 2.70 28.51
CA THR A 312 9.34 1.55 29.09
C THR A 312 10.23 0.96 28.00
N ALA A 313 11.51 1.28 28.00
CA ALA A 313 12.49 0.56 27.21
C ALA A 313 12.21 -0.93 27.39
N LYS A 314 11.86 -1.63 26.28
CA LYS A 314 11.73 -3.10 26.33
C LYS A 314 13.09 -3.63 26.72
N GLU A 315 13.24 -3.96 28.00
CA GLU A 315 14.50 -4.53 28.50
C GLU A 315 14.65 -5.93 27.90
N TYR A 316 15.44 -6.02 26.82
CA TYR A 316 15.78 -7.29 26.22
C TYR A 316 16.71 -8.06 27.16
N VAL A 317 16.32 -9.25 27.51
CA VAL A 317 17.26 -10.20 28.14
C VAL A 317 18.24 -10.65 27.06
N VAL A 318 19.50 -10.27 27.22
CA VAL A 318 20.57 -10.68 26.29
C VAL A 318 21.05 -12.06 26.65
N VAL A 319 21.00 -12.98 25.69
CA VAL A 319 21.45 -14.37 25.85
C VAL A 319 22.48 -14.67 24.76
N ASN A 320 23.68 -15.10 25.21
CA ASN A 320 24.69 -15.63 24.30
C ASN A 320 24.54 -17.14 24.19
N SER A 321 24.16 -17.65 23.05
CA SER A 321 23.87 -19.08 22.84
C SER A 321 24.91 -19.74 21.96
N THR A 322 25.07 -21.05 22.14
CA THR A 322 25.70 -21.95 21.19
C THR A 322 24.60 -22.83 20.58
N ALA A 323 24.69 -23.15 19.29
CA ALA A 323 23.67 -23.88 18.55
C ALA A 323 23.20 -25.16 19.28
N GLY A 324 21.89 -25.24 19.54
CA GLY A 324 21.25 -26.33 20.27
C GLY A 324 21.22 -26.17 21.79
N HIS A 325 21.74 -25.07 22.37
CA HIS A 325 21.89 -24.88 23.83
C HIS A 325 21.21 -23.58 24.33
N LEU A 326 20.21 -23.06 23.63
CA LEU A 326 19.51 -21.85 24.06
C LEU A 326 18.85 -21.99 25.42
N LYS A 327 18.28 -23.16 25.73
CA LYS A 327 17.63 -23.41 27.02
C LYS A 327 18.61 -23.29 28.20
N GLU A 328 19.80 -23.86 28.05
CA GLU A 328 20.88 -23.78 29.03
C GLU A 328 21.40 -22.36 29.16
N ALA A 329 21.53 -21.63 28.06
CA ALA A 329 21.96 -20.24 28.05
C ALA A 329 20.96 -19.31 28.76
N ILE A 330 19.64 -19.52 28.59
CA ILE A 330 18.57 -18.80 29.31
C ILE A 330 18.64 -19.13 30.84
N ALA A 331 18.82 -20.39 31.18
CA ALA A 331 18.94 -20.84 32.57
C ALA A 331 20.18 -20.23 33.23
N ALA A 332 21.33 -20.17 32.55
CA ALA A 332 22.55 -19.53 33.03
C ALA A 332 22.36 -18.01 33.27
N ALA A 333 21.48 -17.36 32.55
CA ALA A 333 21.06 -15.98 32.76
C ALA A 333 20.05 -15.82 33.93
N ASN A 334 19.74 -16.87 34.70
CA ASN A 334 18.74 -16.91 35.77
C ASN A 334 17.34 -16.43 35.32
N LYS A 335 16.92 -16.77 34.08
CA LYS A 335 15.62 -16.41 33.53
C LYS A 335 14.71 -17.61 33.38
N ASP A 336 13.43 -17.38 33.62
CA ASP A 336 12.36 -18.37 33.35
C ASP A 336 11.95 -18.29 31.86
N LEU A 337 12.31 -19.29 31.13
CA LEU A 337 12.04 -19.41 29.70
C LEU A 337 10.54 -19.22 29.34
N THR A 338 9.61 -19.63 30.21
CA THR A 338 8.15 -19.55 29.96
C THR A 338 7.59 -18.14 30.14
N LYS A 339 8.29 -17.29 30.91
CA LYS A 339 7.88 -15.90 31.24
C LYS A 339 8.63 -14.84 30.45
N LEU A 340 9.67 -15.23 29.71
CA LEU A 340 10.52 -14.30 28.96
C LEU A 340 9.76 -13.69 27.79
N LYS A 341 9.53 -12.37 27.86
CA LYS A 341 8.77 -11.62 26.84
C LYS A 341 9.66 -11.03 25.74
N HIS A 342 10.81 -10.50 26.09
CA HIS A 342 11.71 -9.83 25.17
C HIS A 342 13.12 -10.42 25.29
N MET A 343 13.68 -10.93 24.18
CA MET A 343 14.98 -11.59 24.15
C MET A 343 15.82 -11.11 22.97
N LYS A 344 17.09 -10.76 23.25
CA LYS A 344 18.12 -10.60 22.22
C LYS A 344 19.05 -11.81 22.33
N VAL A 345 19.31 -12.47 21.21
CA VAL A 345 20.26 -13.59 21.16
C VAL A 345 21.49 -13.18 20.37
N THR A 346 22.65 -13.50 20.93
CA THR A 346 23.96 -13.42 20.26
C THR A 346 24.55 -14.83 20.15
N GLY A 347 25.62 -15.01 19.35
CA GLY A 347 26.25 -16.31 19.15
C GLY A 347 25.61 -17.15 18.05
N THR A 348 25.35 -18.44 18.31
CA THR A 348 24.82 -19.34 17.27
C THR A 348 23.55 -20.05 17.72
N LEU A 349 22.65 -20.31 16.76
CA LEU A 349 21.36 -20.99 16.94
C LEU A 349 21.22 -22.07 15.85
N ASN A 350 20.39 -23.09 16.11
CA ASN A 350 19.97 -24.08 15.12
C ASN A 350 18.50 -24.46 15.28
N ALA A 351 17.98 -25.40 14.52
CA ALA A 351 16.58 -25.82 14.55
C ALA A 351 16.07 -26.21 15.94
N TYR A 352 16.91 -26.77 16.81
CA TYR A 352 16.52 -27.13 18.18
C TYR A 352 16.22 -25.88 19.02
N ASP A 353 16.99 -24.80 18.84
CA ASP A 353 16.77 -23.54 19.55
C ASP A 353 15.49 -22.86 19.07
N PHE A 354 15.21 -22.89 17.76
CA PHE A 354 13.95 -22.38 17.19
C PHE A 354 12.75 -23.20 17.71
N ARG A 355 12.89 -24.53 17.85
CA ARG A 355 11.85 -25.36 18.49
C ARG A 355 11.60 -24.89 19.93
N ILE A 356 12.63 -24.62 20.73
CA ILE A 356 12.47 -24.10 22.10
C ILE A 356 11.74 -22.76 22.09
N MET A 357 12.13 -21.82 21.24
CA MET A 357 11.47 -20.51 21.10
C MET A 357 10.01 -20.65 20.68
N ARG A 358 9.70 -21.58 19.76
CA ARG A 358 8.35 -21.83 19.27
C ARG A 358 7.49 -22.54 20.32
N ASP A 359 7.94 -23.68 20.82
CA ASP A 359 7.10 -24.63 21.58
C ASP A 359 7.06 -24.34 23.08
N SER A 360 8.09 -23.69 23.64
CA SER A 360 8.26 -23.56 25.10
C SER A 360 8.25 -22.11 25.60
N MET A 361 8.55 -21.11 24.77
CA MET A 361 8.60 -19.71 25.20
C MET A 361 7.25 -19.02 24.96
N PHE A 362 6.23 -19.38 25.74
CA PHE A 362 4.83 -18.96 25.51
C PHE A 362 4.63 -17.45 25.60
N ALA A 363 5.42 -16.74 26.40
CA ALA A 363 5.32 -15.30 26.61
C ALA A 363 6.14 -14.47 25.61
N LEU A 364 6.93 -15.10 24.71
CA LEU A 364 7.85 -14.39 23.82
C LEU A 364 7.08 -13.47 22.85
N ALA A 365 7.26 -12.16 23.01
CA ALA A 365 6.61 -11.10 22.26
C ALA A 365 7.58 -10.33 21.34
N ALA A 366 8.86 -10.21 21.73
CA ALA A 366 9.87 -9.56 20.92
C ALA A 366 11.17 -10.37 20.90
N LEU A 367 11.74 -10.58 19.71
CA LEU A 367 12.96 -11.34 19.51
C LEU A 367 13.90 -10.57 18.58
N ASN A 368 15.13 -10.34 19.05
CA ASN A 368 16.19 -9.72 18.27
C ASN A 368 17.31 -10.73 18.03
N LEU A 369 17.51 -11.12 16.78
CA LEU A 369 18.55 -12.04 16.33
C LEU A 369 19.64 -11.36 15.50
N LYS A 370 19.71 -10.04 15.46
CA LYS A 370 20.61 -9.27 14.58
C LYS A 370 22.04 -9.77 14.61
N GLU A 371 22.58 -10.07 15.81
CA GLU A 371 23.96 -10.50 16.05
C GLU A 371 24.10 -12.03 16.15
N ALA A 372 23.01 -12.78 15.96
CA ALA A 372 23.05 -14.24 15.98
C ALA A 372 23.38 -14.80 14.59
N ARG A 373 23.96 -16.02 14.58
CA ARG A 373 24.15 -16.81 13.36
C ARG A 373 23.35 -18.09 13.44
N ILE A 374 22.69 -18.42 12.35
CA ILE A 374 21.96 -19.68 12.26
C ILE A 374 22.88 -20.76 11.70
N LYS A 375 22.85 -21.93 12.33
CA LYS A 375 23.59 -23.12 11.91
C LYS A 375 22.63 -24.18 11.42
N LYS A 376 23.09 -25.00 10.48
CA LYS A 376 22.36 -26.16 9.96
C LYS A 376 21.80 -27.00 11.09
N GLY A 377 20.55 -27.42 10.94
CA GLY A 377 19.89 -28.32 11.88
C GLY A 377 18.50 -28.69 11.45
N ALA A 378 17.99 -29.79 12.02
CA ALA A 378 16.63 -30.24 11.80
C ALA A 378 16.09 -30.94 13.04
N CYS A 379 14.82 -30.71 13.36
CA CYS A 379 14.11 -31.41 14.44
C CYS A 379 12.60 -31.37 14.18
N ILE A 380 11.84 -32.08 15.01
CA ILE A 380 10.39 -32.10 14.97
C ILE A 380 9.86 -31.32 16.17
N SER A 381 8.86 -30.46 15.96
CA SER A 381 8.15 -29.76 17.03
C SER A 381 7.46 -30.75 17.97
N ASP A 382 7.50 -30.46 19.27
CA ASP A 382 6.85 -31.27 20.30
C ASP A 382 5.33 -31.02 20.37
N VAL A 383 4.86 -29.88 19.82
CA VAL A 383 3.46 -29.42 19.93
C VAL A 383 2.61 -29.97 18.80
N ASP A 384 2.99 -29.73 17.54
CA ASP A 384 2.20 -30.01 16.34
C ASP A 384 2.91 -30.92 15.34
N ARG A 385 4.07 -31.47 15.71
CA ARG A 385 4.90 -32.35 14.88
C ARG A 385 5.45 -31.68 13.61
N ALA A 386 5.41 -30.33 13.50
CA ALA A 386 5.99 -29.62 12.36
C ALA A 386 7.51 -29.88 12.27
N TYR A 387 7.98 -30.01 11.02
CA TYR A 387 9.40 -30.23 10.74
C TYR A 387 10.13 -28.89 10.65
N ILE A 388 11.00 -28.62 11.61
CA ILE A 388 11.81 -27.40 11.72
C ILE A 388 13.21 -27.71 11.16
N ALA A 389 13.57 -27.14 10.03
CA ALA A 389 14.86 -27.39 9.38
C ALA A 389 15.36 -26.19 8.58
N GLY A 390 16.66 -26.01 8.55
CA GLY A 390 17.37 -25.02 7.76
C GLY A 390 18.84 -25.32 7.68
N ASP A 391 19.50 -24.75 6.67
CA ASP A 391 20.95 -24.78 6.54
C ASP A 391 21.61 -23.56 7.22
N ASP A 392 22.92 -23.37 7.04
CA ASP A 392 23.67 -22.26 7.63
C ASP A 392 23.17 -20.92 7.07
N ASP A 393 22.88 -19.99 7.98
CA ASP A 393 22.35 -18.65 7.72
C ASP A 393 20.95 -18.65 7.04
N GLU A 394 20.14 -19.70 7.26
CA GLU A 394 18.75 -19.77 6.81
C GLU A 394 17.79 -19.74 8.03
N MET A 395 16.70 -18.97 7.92
CA MET A 395 15.59 -19.05 8.87
C MET A 395 14.91 -20.40 8.70
N PRO A 396 14.94 -21.29 9.71
CA PRO A 396 14.41 -22.65 9.54
C PRO A 396 12.92 -22.67 9.26
N SER A 397 12.45 -23.70 8.54
CA SER A 397 11.03 -23.92 8.29
C SER A 397 10.24 -23.97 9.61
N CYS A 398 9.00 -23.49 9.57
CA CYS A 398 8.05 -23.52 10.71
C CYS A 398 8.59 -22.91 12.03
N SER A 399 9.65 -22.09 12.00
CA SER A 399 10.34 -21.56 13.19
C SER A 399 9.42 -20.85 14.18
N PHE A 400 8.46 -20.07 13.65
CA PHE A 400 7.52 -19.27 14.44
C PHE A 400 6.08 -19.41 13.95
N GLU A 401 5.78 -20.52 13.29
CA GLU A 401 4.43 -20.85 12.87
C GLU A 401 3.48 -20.84 14.07
N ASN A 402 2.32 -20.14 13.92
CA ASN A 402 1.31 -19.96 14.97
C ASN A 402 1.79 -19.24 16.24
N LYS A 403 2.94 -18.58 16.21
CA LYS A 403 3.47 -17.82 17.36
C LYS A 403 2.77 -16.46 17.50
N ARG A 404 1.52 -16.45 17.89
CA ARG A 404 0.61 -15.28 17.88
C ARG A 404 1.03 -14.12 18.78
N LEU A 405 1.83 -14.38 19.81
CA LEU A 405 2.33 -13.31 20.71
C LEU A 405 3.61 -12.66 20.21
N LEU A 406 4.32 -13.26 19.24
CA LEU A 406 5.54 -12.69 18.66
C LEU A 406 5.16 -11.54 17.73
N SER A 407 5.16 -10.32 18.26
CA SER A 407 4.76 -9.11 17.54
C SER A 407 5.93 -8.34 16.91
N ASN A 408 7.14 -8.52 17.42
CA ASN A 408 8.34 -7.84 16.94
C ASN A 408 9.48 -8.84 16.72
N PHE A 409 10.11 -8.76 15.54
CA PHE A 409 11.19 -9.66 15.15
C PHE A 409 12.28 -8.90 14.38
N VAL A 410 13.53 -9.06 14.80
CA VAL A 410 14.71 -8.52 14.10
C VAL A 410 15.53 -9.69 13.56
N PHE A 411 15.69 -9.73 12.25
CA PHE A 411 16.40 -10.77 11.52
C PHE A 411 17.90 -10.73 11.78
N PRO A 412 18.62 -11.90 11.65
CA PRO A 412 20.07 -11.92 11.60
C PRO A 412 20.63 -11.16 10.42
N ASP A 413 21.71 -10.39 10.62
CA ASP A 413 22.40 -9.67 9.54
C ASP A 413 23.02 -10.61 8.47
N THR A 414 23.23 -11.89 8.80
CA THR A 414 23.84 -12.89 7.92
C THR A 414 22.82 -13.71 7.13
N LEU A 415 21.53 -13.43 7.28
CA LEU A 415 20.45 -14.25 6.73
C LEU A 415 20.49 -14.32 5.19
N LYS A 416 20.32 -15.54 4.64
CA LYS A 416 20.35 -15.83 3.20
C LYS A 416 19.02 -16.30 2.65
N ALA A 417 18.24 -17.01 3.46
CA ALA A 417 16.93 -17.53 3.04
C ALA A 417 15.94 -17.60 4.19
N ILE A 418 14.65 -17.53 3.86
CA ILE A 418 13.55 -17.74 4.79
C ILE A 418 12.76 -18.94 4.30
N LYS A 419 12.79 -20.02 5.08
CA LYS A 419 12.23 -21.31 4.69
C LYS A 419 10.72 -21.37 4.86
N GLN A 420 10.12 -22.42 4.34
CA GLN A 420 8.67 -22.65 4.33
C GLN A 420 8.02 -22.40 5.70
N SER A 421 6.90 -21.69 5.71
CA SER A 421 6.05 -21.43 6.89
C SER A 421 6.78 -20.83 8.09
N ALA A 422 7.96 -20.23 7.91
CA ALA A 422 8.80 -19.77 9.02
C ALA A 422 8.04 -18.85 10.00
N PHE A 423 7.12 -18.02 9.51
CA PHE A 423 6.28 -17.12 10.30
C PHE A 423 4.78 -17.28 10.02
N HIS A 424 4.36 -18.38 9.38
CA HIS A 424 2.95 -18.59 9.06
C HIS A 424 2.04 -18.38 10.29
N ALA A 425 0.99 -17.56 10.15
CA ALA A 425 0.04 -17.23 11.21
C ALA A 425 0.68 -16.74 12.53
N SER A 426 1.88 -16.15 12.47
CA SER A 426 2.50 -15.51 13.63
C SER A 426 1.81 -14.18 13.99
N GLY A 427 2.20 -13.57 15.11
CA GLY A 427 1.65 -12.30 15.59
C GLY A 427 2.44 -11.07 15.14
N LEU A 428 3.31 -11.16 14.14
CA LEU A 428 4.10 -10.01 13.65
C LEU A 428 3.20 -8.84 13.29
N THR A 429 3.63 -7.63 13.65
CA THR A 429 2.85 -6.40 13.45
C THR A 429 3.63 -5.35 12.68
N GLY A 430 2.90 -4.43 12.03
CA GLY A 430 3.50 -3.27 11.36
C GLY A 430 4.24 -3.63 10.09
N SER A 431 5.47 -3.13 9.95
CA SER A 431 6.29 -3.28 8.74
C SER A 431 7.17 -4.52 8.79
N LEU A 432 7.42 -5.10 7.62
CA LEU A 432 8.34 -6.22 7.45
C LEU A 432 9.54 -5.78 6.62
N ASN A 433 10.72 -5.76 7.24
CA ASN A 433 11.99 -5.46 6.58
C ASN A 433 12.82 -6.72 6.45
N ILE A 434 12.90 -7.27 5.25
CA ILE A 434 13.76 -8.42 4.95
C ILE A 434 15.19 -7.91 4.74
N PRO A 435 16.20 -8.44 5.47
CA PRO A 435 17.56 -7.91 5.42
C PRO A 435 18.26 -8.18 4.08
N GLU A 436 19.19 -7.30 3.72
CA GLU A 436 20.09 -7.53 2.60
C GLU A 436 20.89 -8.83 2.79
N GLY A 437 21.13 -9.54 1.69
CA GLY A 437 21.73 -10.87 1.71
C GLY A 437 20.72 -12.00 1.52
N VAL A 438 19.43 -11.78 1.83
CA VAL A 438 18.38 -12.77 1.54
C VAL A 438 18.17 -12.88 0.04
N VAL A 439 18.28 -14.11 -0.48
CA VAL A 439 18.15 -14.43 -1.91
C VAL A 439 16.86 -15.20 -2.22
N GLU A 440 16.25 -15.83 -1.22
CA GLU A 440 15.07 -16.67 -1.41
C GLU A 440 14.12 -16.60 -0.20
N ILE A 441 12.81 -16.52 -0.49
CA ILE A 441 11.73 -16.66 0.49
C ILE A 441 10.81 -17.77 -0.01
N GLU A 442 10.54 -18.77 0.84
CA GLU A 442 9.83 -19.99 0.45
C GLU A 442 8.33 -19.96 0.80
N ASN A 443 7.67 -21.03 0.38
CA ASN A 443 6.25 -21.30 0.49
C ASN A 443 5.64 -20.88 1.85
N GLY A 444 4.61 -20.04 1.82
CA GLY A 444 3.84 -19.64 3.01
C GLY A 444 4.64 -18.97 4.13
N ALA A 445 5.86 -18.48 3.86
CA ALA A 445 6.77 -17.98 4.91
C ALA A 445 6.13 -16.91 5.80
N PHE A 446 5.27 -16.05 5.24
CA PHE A 446 4.54 -14.98 5.95
C PHE A 446 3.02 -15.07 5.73
N GLU A 447 2.51 -16.24 5.37
CA GLU A 447 1.09 -16.45 5.10
C GLU A 447 0.24 -16.17 6.35
N ASN A 448 -0.94 -15.56 6.15
CA ASN A 448 -1.97 -15.33 7.16
C ASN A 448 -1.53 -14.49 8.37
N ILE A 449 -0.74 -13.43 8.11
CA ILE A 449 -0.35 -12.45 9.13
C ILE A 449 -1.02 -11.11 8.83
N ARG A 450 -2.31 -11.00 9.16
CA ARG A 450 -3.12 -9.78 8.90
C ARG A 450 -2.68 -8.56 9.68
N THR A 451 -1.88 -8.75 10.72
CA THR A 451 -1.30 -7.70 11.56
C THR A 451 -0.06 -7.05 10.95
N LEU A 452 0.49 -7.58 9.84
CA LEU A 452 1.47 -6.89 9.01
C LEU A 452 0.72 -5.86 8.14
N ASN A 453 0.51 -4.68 8.69
CA ASN A 453 -0.26 -3.58 8.10
C ASN A 453 0.58 -2.33 7.79
N GLY A 454 1.90 -2.42 7.97
CA GLY A 454 2.86 -1.39 7.57
C GLY A 454 3.37 -1.62 6.15
N THR A 455 4.68 -1.43 5.92
CA THR A 455 5.28 -1.65 4.60
C THR A 455 6.00 -2.98 4.49
N LEU A 456 6.16 -3.41 3.25
CA LEU A 456 7.03 -4.51 2.87
C LEU A 456 8.29 -3.95 2.21
N SER A 457 9.46 -4.20 2.80
CA SER A 457 10.77 -3.92 2.21
C SER A 457 11.46 -5.22 1.83
N LEU A 458 11.65 -5.42 0.53
CA LEU A 458 12.35 -6.57 -0.03
C LEU A 458 13.80 -6.18 -0.35
N PRO A 459 14.81 -7.02 -0.05
CA PRO A 459 16.21 -6.69 -0.27
C PRO A 459 16.57 -6.71 -1.77
N SER A 460 17.54 -5.92 -2.15
CA SER A 460 18.06 -5.86 -3.53
C SER A 460 18.64 -7.19 -4.02
N THR A 461 19.03 -8.06 -3.09
CA THR A 461 19.62 -9.39 -3.35
C THR A 461 18.58 -10.48 -3.62
N LEU A 462 17.29 -10.22 -3.39
CA LEU A 462 16.23 -11.24 -3.53
C LEU A 462 16.03 -11.65 -4.97
N LYS A 463 16.18 -12.94 -5.22
CA LYS A 463 16.02 -13.54 -6.56
C LYS A 463 14.73 -14.33 -6.71
N LYS A 464 14.23 -14.92 -5.61
CA LYS A 464 13.09 -15.83 -5.67
C LYS A 464 12.16 -15.68 -4.49
N ILE A 465 10.88 -15.64 -4.79
CA ILE A 465 9.80 -15.89 -3.86
C ILE A 465 9.10 -17.14 -4.35
N THR A 466 9.44 -18.30 -3.76
CA THR A 466 9.05 -19.62 -4.29
C THR A 466 7.83 -20.19 -3.58
N GLY A 467 7.19 -21.18 -4.22
CA GLY A 467 6.06 -21.91 -3.65
C GLY A 467 4.73 -21.17 -3.77
N VAL A 468 3.87 -21.35 -2.79
CA VAL A 468 2.48 -20.85 -2.79
C VAL A 468 2.27 -19.96 -1.57
N ASN A 469 1.42 -18.92 -1.69
CA ASN A 469 0.87 -18.17 -0.56
C ASN A 469 1.87 -17.36 0.29
N THR A 470 3.05 -17.01 -0.21
CA THR A 470 4.11 -16.46 0.64
C THR A 470 3.69 -15.25 1.47
N PHE A 471 2.89 -14.34 0.91
CA PHE A 471 2.32 -13.16 1.60
C PHE A 471 0.79 -13.14 1.58
N LEU A 472 0.14 -14.28 1.32
CA LEU A 472 -1.32 -14.38 1.30
C LEU A 472 -1.92 -13.87 2.62
N TYR A 473 -2.98 -13.05 2.52
CA TYR A 473 -3.68 -12.45 3.68
C TYR A 473 -2.81 -11.60 4.59
N THR A 474 -1.76 -10.97 4.06
CA THR A 474 -1.09 -9.85 4.72
C THR A 474 -1.79 -8.53 4.35
N ASN A 475 -1.73 -7.55 5.24
CA ASN A 475 -2.40 -6.26 5.06
C ASN A 475 -1.42 -5.10 4.86
N PHE A 476 -0.27 -5.35 4.22
CA PHE A 476 0.69 -4.29 3.94
C PHE A 476 0.03 -3.12 3.20
N VAL A 477 0.38 -1.89 3.59
CA VAL A 477 -0.13 -0.65 2.98
C VAL A 477 1.06 0.16 2.45
N CYS A 478 1.45 -0.10 1.20
CA CYS A 478 2.59 0.57 0.57
C CYS A 478 2.59 0.39 -0.95
N GLU A 479 3.42 1.17 -1.65
CA GLU A 479 3.83 0.82 -3.01
C GLU A 479 4.62 -0.50 -2.96
N LEU A 480 4.24 -1.47 -3.78
CA LEU A 480 4.99 -2.73 -3.88
C LEU A 480 6.24 -2.53 -4.76
N LYS A 481 7.40 -2.49 -4.13
CA LYS A 481 8.70 -2.38 -4.82
C LYS A 481 9.35 -3.75 -4.94
N LEU A 482 9.29 -4.32 -6.13
CA LEU A 482 9.96 -5.57 -6.44
C LEU A 482 11.42 -5.29 -6.82
N PRO A 483 12.41 -6.03 -6.25
CA PRO A 483 13.82 -5.80 -6.56
C PRO A 483 14.17 -6.25 -7.99
N ASP A 484 15.06 -5.52 -8.66
CA ASP A 484 15.46 -5.79 -10.05
C ASP A 484 16.05 -7.19 -10.26
N ALA A 485 16.66 -7.76 -9.22
CA ALA A 485 17.24 -9.11 -9.27
C ALA A 485 16.19 -10.22 -9.22
N LEU A 486 14.91 -9.92 -9.02
CA LEU A 486 13.86 -10.92 -8.83
C LEU A 486 13.55 -11.66 -10.14
N GLU A 487 13.72 -12.98 -10.14
CA GLU A 487 13.54 -13.87 -11.29
C GLU A 487 12.26 -14.71 -11.19
N GLU A 488 11.76 -14.97 -9.98
CA GLU A 488 10.61 -15.85 -9.74
C GLU A 488 9.68 -15.29 -8.66
N ILE A 489 8.37 -15.28 -8.95
CA ILE A 489 7.27 -15.04 -8.02
C ILE A 489 6.35 -16.25 -8.08
N GLY A 490 6.09 -16.89 -6.95
CA GLY A 490 5.30 -18.10 -6.81
C GLY A 490 3.79 -17.90 -6.92
N ASP A 491 3.05 -19.01 -6.85
CA ASP A 491 1.58 -19.01 -6.95
C ASP A 491 0.97 -18.27 -5.76
N GLN A 492 -0.08 -17.47 -6.02
CA GLN A 492 -0.85 -16.76 -5.01
C GLN A 492 0.03 -15.95 -4.03
N CYS A 493 1.22 -15.55 -4.45
CA CYS A 493 2.23 -14.92 -3.59
C CYS A 493 1.68 -13.68 -2.88
N PHE A 494 0.95 -12.83 -3.60
CA PHE A 494 0.31 -11.61 -3.10
C PHE A 494 -1.22 -11.64 -3.26
N LEU A 495 -1.83 -12.85 -3.27
CA LEU A 495 -3.28 -12.99 -3.40
C LEU A 495 -4.00 -12.19 -2.30
N ASP A 496 -4.98 -11.36 -2.71
CA ASP A 496 -5.80 -10.51 -1.85
C ASP A 496 -5.01 -9.53 -0.95
N CYS A 497 -3.78 -9.17 -1.34
CA CYS A 497 -3.01 -8.11 -0.70
C CYS A 497 -3.53 -6.73 -1.15
N GLN A 498 -4.73 -6.37 -0.68
CA GLN A 498 -5.45 -5.16 -1.12
C GLN A 498 -4.79 -3.85 -0.67
N GLY A 499 -3.85 -3.88 0.25
CA GLY A 499 -3.18 -2.69 0.74
C GLY A 499 -2.05 -2.16 -0.14
N PHE A 500 -1.59 -2.91 -1.14
CA PHE A 500 -0.63 -2.40 -2.11
C PHE A 500 -1.30 -1.41 -3.06
N TYR A 501 -0.67 -0.26 -3.28
CA TYR A 501 -1.18 0.81 -4.13
C TYR A 501 -0.11 1.34 -5.09
N GLY A 502 -0.52 2.20 -6.03
CA GLY A 502 0.37 2.78 -7.03
C GLY A 502 0.65 1.85 -8.21
N GLU A 503 1.61 2.20 -9.03
CA GLU A 503 1.96 1.46 -10.24
C GLU A 503 2.82 0.22 -9.91
N LEU A 504 2.39 -0.95 -10.37
CA LEU A 504 3.19 -2.18 -10.25
C LEU A 504 4.25 -2.23 -11.35
N LYS A 505 5.52 -2.21 -10.94
CA LYS A 505 6.67 -2.37 -11.85
C LYS A 505 7.23 -3.78 -11.73
N LEU A 506 7.02 -4.60 -12.76
CA LEU A 506 7.60 -5.93 -12.81
C LEU A 506 9.09 -5.85 -13.18
N PRO A 507 9.98 -6.61 -12.48
CA PRO A 507 11.41 -6.61 -12.76
C PRO A 507 11.74 -7.09 -14.17
N GLY A 508 12.71 -6.46 -14.83
CA GLY A 508 13.13 -6.81 -16.18
C GLY A 508 13.68 -8.23 -16.32
N HIS A 509 14.11 -8.87 -15.23
CA HIS A 509 14.64 -10.23 -15.16
C HIS A 509 13.63 -11.28 -14.71
N LEU A 510 12.36 -10.91 -14.50
CA LEU A 510 11.32 -11.83 -14.05
C LEU A 510 11.03 -12.88 -15.14
N LYS A 511 11.35 -14.15 -14.88
CA LYS A 511 11.21 -15.28 -15.79
C LYS A 511 9.99 -16.13 -15.51
N LYS A 512 9.55 -16.16 -14.24
CA LYS A 512 8.44 -16.98 -13.78
C LYS A 512 7.52 -16.19 -12.88
N LEU A 513 6.24 -16.22 -13.24
CA LEU A 513 5.13 -15.68 -12.45
C LEU A 513 4.18 -16.83 -12.12
N GLY A 514 3.65 -16.88 -10.92
CA GLY A 514 2.75 -17.92 -10.46
C GLY A 514 1.27 -17.65 -10.77
N VAL A 515 0.46 -18.70 -10.70
CA VAL A 515 -1.01 -18.62 -10.81
C VAL A 515 -1.55 -17.70 -9.72
N GLY A 516 -2.38 -16.72 -10.10
CA GLY A 516 -3.00 -15.80 -9.14
C GLY A 516 -2.01 -14.95 -8.34
N ALA A 517 -0.78 -14.74 -8.82
CA ALA A 517 0.30 -14.11 -8.03
C ALA A 517 -0.07 -12.74 -7.46
N PHE A 518 -0.84 -11.93 -8.20
CA PHE A 518 -1.36 -10.61 -7.77
C PHE A 518 -2.88 -10.53 -7.75
N LYS A 519 -3.59 -11.68 -7.85
CA LYS A 519 -5.05 -11.69 -7.87
C LYS A 519 -5.62 -10.95 -6.67
N GLY A 520 -6.58 -10.03 -6.92
CA GLY A 520 -7.26 -9.28 -5.86
C GLY A 520 -6.44 -8.15 -5.22
N CYS A 521 -5.27 -7.77 -5.77
CA CYS A 521 -4.53 -6.58 -5.35
C CYS A 521 -5.24 -5.30 -5.84
N SER A 522 -6.44 -5.04 -5.34
CA SER A 522 -7.44 -4.13 -5.92
C SER A 522 -7.13 -2.63 -5.84
N ASN A 523 -6.02 -2.23 -5.24
CA ASN A 523 -5.60 -0.82 -5.16
C ASN A 523 -4.36 -0.50 -6.01
N LEU A 524 -3.88 -1.46 -6.80
CA LEU A 524 -2.87 -1.18 -7.81
C LEU A 524 -3.47 -0.28 -8.91
N THR A 525 -2.68 0.65 -9.42
CA THR A 525 -3.12 1.64 -10.40
C THR A 525 -2.10 1.80 -11.53
N GLY A 526 -2.44 2.60 -12.55
CA GLY A 526 -1.54 2.95 -13.63
C GLY A 526 -1.43 1.86 -14.71
N ASN A 527 -0.30 1.84 -15.40
CA ASN A 527 -0.05 0.92 -16.49
C ASN A 527 0.52 -0.41 -15.98
N LEU A 528 0.26 -1.48 -16.73
CA LEU A 528 0.96 -2.74 -16.52
C LEU A 528 1.82 -3.07 -17.76
N VAL A 529 3.12 -3.14 -17.56
CA VAL A 529 4.08 -3.51 -18.60
C VAL A 529 4.62 -4.91 -18.32
N ILE A 530 4.40 -5.84 -19.23
CA ILE A 530 4.94 -7.19 -19.12
C ILE A 530 6.39 -7.19 -19.61
N PRO A 531 7.37 -7.61 -18.78
CA PRO A 531 8.77 -7.61 -19.17
C PRO A 531 9.09 -8.67 -20.23
N GLN A 532 10.07 -8.39 -21.10
CA GLN A 532 10.46 -9.28 -22.22
C GLN A 532 10.91 -10.68 -21.77
N SER A 533 11.37 -10.81 -20.53
CA SER A 533 11.80 -12.08 -19.93
C SER A 533 10.64 -13.03 -19.60
N LEU A 534 9.41 -12.51 -19.49
CA LEU A 534 8.21 -13.27 -19.11
C LEU A 534 7.44 -13.69 -20.37
N THR A 535 7.58 -14.95 -20.77
CA THR A 535 7.02 -15.49 -22.02
C THR A 535 5.66 -16.21 -21.83
N TYR A 536 5.23 -16.37 -20.61
CA TYR A 536 3.95 -16.98 -20.24
C TYR A 536 3.29 -16.19 -19.11
N ILE A 537 2.01 -15.86 -19.26
CA ILE A 537 1.19 -15.22 -18.22
C ILE A 537 0.24 -16.28 -17.66
N PRO A 538 0.34 -16.65 -16.37
CA PRO A 538 -0.46 -17.73 -15.81
C PRO A 538 -1.91 -17.30 -15.52
N THR A 539 -2.76 -18.30 -15.27
CA THR A 539 -4.17 -18.13 -14.88
C THR A 539 -4.31 -17.14 -13.74
N SER A 540 -5.25 -16.21 -13.88
CA SER A 540 -5.63 -15.21 -12.86
C SER A 540 -4.47 -14.35 -12.35
N ALA A 541 -3.32 -14.28 -13.02
CA ALA A 541 -2.11 -13.63 -12.49
C ALA A 541 -2.35 -12.19 -12.01
N PHE A 542 -3.20 -11.45 -12.71
CA PHE A 542 -3.56 -10.06 -12.42
C PHE A 542 -5.08 -9.86 -12.34
N GLU A 543 -5.85 -10.89 -12.03
CA GLU A 543 -7.30 -10.79 -11.94
C GLU A 543 -7.73 -9.87 -10.79
N GLY A 544 -8.57 -8.87 -11.08
CA GLY A 544 -9.16 -7.99 -10.07
C GLY A 544 -8.18 -7.03 -9.41
N CYS A 545 -7.14 -6.57 -10.13
CA CYS A 545 -6.15 -5.62 -9.60
C CYS A 545 -6.54 -4.14 -9.82
N TRP A 546 -7.48 -3.83 -10.71
CA TRP A 546 -8.02 -2.48 -10.98
C TRP A 546 -7.01 -1.46 -11.50
N PHE A 547 -6.02 -1.86 -12.29
CA PHE A 547 -4.95 -1.01 -12.82
C PHE A 547 -5.45 0.31 -13.46
N GLY A 548 -6.45 0.26 -14.33
CA GLY A 548 -7.08 1.44 -14.92
C GLY A 548 -6.24 2.23 -15.95
N GLY A 549 -4.99 1.84 -16.19
CA GLY A 549 -4.11 2.38 -17.23
C GLY A 549 -4.02 1.48 -18.46
N ASN A 550 -2.91 1.53 -19.20
CA ASN A 550 -2.68 0.71 -20.39
C ASN A 550 -2.05 -0.64 -20.05
N LEU A 551 -2.44 -1.70 -20.74
CA LEU A 551 -1.79 -2.99 -20.72
C LEU A 551 -0.79 -3.09 -21.89
N GLN A 552 0.49 -3.31 -21.61
CA GLN A 552 1.54 -3.47 -22.62
C GLN A 552 2.04 -4.91 -22.65
N LEU A 553 1.70 -5.63 -23.71
CA LEU A 553 2.15 -6.97 -24.00
C LEU A 553 3.25 -6.91 -25.07
N HIS A 554 4.07 -7.94 -25.17
CA HIS A 554 5.13 -8.05 -26.19
C HIS A 554 5.01 -9.34 -27.00
N ASN A 555 5.59 -9.39 -28.19
CA ASN A 555 5.48 -10.52 -29.10
C ASN A 555 6.19 -11.82 -28.64
N GLY A 556 6.99 -11.77 -27.58
CA GLY A 556 7.60 -12.94 -26.98
C GLY A 556 6.67 -13.77 -26.07
N ILE A 557 5.46 -13.28 -25.80
CA ILE A 557 4.46 -14.02 -25.01
C ILE A 557 3.87 -15.12 -25.89
N GLY A 558 4.12 -16.38 -25.54
CA GLY A 558 3.64 -17.55 -26.26
C GLY A 558 2.24 -18.01 -25.84
N ALA A 559 1.85 -17.75 -24.56
CA ALA A 559 0.53 -18.10 -24.05
C ALA A 559 0.14 -17.21 -22.87
N ILE A 560 -1.20 -17.05 -22.70
CA ILE A 560 -1.82 -16.33 -21.61
C ILE A 560 -2.83 -17.28 -20.95
N GLY A 561 -2.92 -17.29 -19.63
CA GLY A 561 -3.82 -18.15 -18.87
C GLY A 561 -5.25 -17.59 -18.77
N GLU A 562 -6.17 -18.42 -18.31
CA GLU A 562 -7.55 -18.06 -18.06
C GLU A 562 -7.65 -16.92 -17.04
N SER A 563 -8.56 -15.95 -17.28
CA SER A 563 -8.80 -14.79 -16.42
C SER A 563 -7.56 -13.94 -16.08
N ALA A 564 -6.46 -14.09 -16.82
CA ALA A 564 -5.16 -13.49 -16.46
C ALA A 564 -5.21 -11.98 -16.27
N PHE A 565 -6.05 -11.28 -17.01
CA PHE A 565 -6.24 -9.83 -16.95
C PHE A 565 -7.71 -9.41 -16.73
N ALA A 566 -8.52 -10.34 -16.18
CA ALA A 566 -9.94 -10.05 -15.94
C ALA A 566 -10.14 -9.00 -14.83
N ASN A 567 -11.22 -8.21 -14.92
CA ASN A 567 -11.66 -7.27 -13.90
C ASN A 567 -10.60 -6.20 -13.53
N ASN A 568 -9.99 -5.53 -14.51
CA ASN A 568 -8.95 -4.55 -14.25
C ASN A 568 -9.30 -3.10 -14.62
N GLY A 569 -10.15 -2.86 -15.59
CA GLY A 569 -10.41 -1.50 -16.09
C GLY A 569 -9.27 -0.93 -16.94
N PHE A 570 -8.45 -1.80 -17.57
CA PHE A 570 -7.44 -1.37 -18.54
C PHE A 570 -8.07 -0.56 -19.67
N LYS A 571 -7.40 0.53 -20.05
CA LYS A 571 -7.85 1.51 -21.05
C LYS A 571 -6.97 1.47 -22.30
N GLY A 572 -7.37 2.24 -23.31
CA GLY A 572 -6.62 2.38 -24.56
C GLY A 572 -6.72 1.15 -25.46
N GLU A 573 -5.93 1.16 -26.53
CA GLU A 573 -5.88 0.06 -27.50
C GLU A 573 -5.11 -1.13 -26.92
N ILE A 574 -5.68 -2.34 -27.01
CA ILE A 574 -4.98 -3.57 -26.68
C ILE A 574 -4.23 -4.10 -27.92
N ILE A 575 -2.92 -4.30 -27.77
CA ILE A 575 -2.07 -4.92 -28.79
C ILE A 575 -1.74 -6.32 -28.34
N LEU A 576 -2.31 -7.33 -29.02
CA LEU A 576 -2.08 -8.74 -28.72
C LEU A 576 -0.77 -9.24 -29.34
N PRO A 577 -0.06 -10.19 -28.69
CA PRO A 577 1.11 -10.85 -29.27
C PRO A 577 0.75 -11.52 -30.60
N LYS A 578 1.53 -11.26 -31.64
CA LYS A 578 1.23 -11.72 -33.03
C LYS A 578 1.17 -13.25 -33.21
N ASP A 579 1.93 -13.99 -32.38
CA ASP A 579 2.03 -15.44 -32.44
C ASP A 579 1.10 -16.17 -31.47
N LEU A 580 0.19 -15.45 -30.81
CA LEU A 580 -0.77 -16.04 -29.88
C LEU A 580 -1.73 -16.97 -30.63
N ARG A 581 -1.87 -18.21 -30.14
CA ARG A 581 -2.68 -19.25 -30.79
C ARG A 581 -4.09 -19.40 -30.18
N SER A 582 -4.27 -18.94 -28.95
CA SER A 582 -5.56 -19.00 -28.25
C SER A 582 -5.70 -17.84 -27.28
N ILE A 583 -6.92 -17.38 -27.12
CA ILE A 583 -7.33 -16.45 -26.08
C ILE A 583 -8.25 -17.23 -25.15
N PRO A 584 -7.81 -17.56 -23.91
CA PRO A 584 -8.57 -18.41 -23.02
C PRO A 584 -9.79 -17.72 -22.41
N ASN A 585 -10.60 -18.52 -21.67
CA ASN A 585 -11.80 -18.03 -21.01
C ASN A 585 -11.51 -16.81 -20.13
N ARG A 586 -12.37 -15.79 -20.23
CA ARG A 586 -12.36 -14.57 -19.41
C ARG A 586 -11.00 -13.82 -19.40
N CYS A 587 -10.11 -14.10 -20.34
CA CYS A 587 -8.75 -13.56 -20.33
C CYS A 587 -8.68 -12.04 -20.17
N PHE A 588 -9.55 -11.32 -20.89
CA PHE A 588 -9.68 -9.86 -20.87
C PHE A 588 -11.07 -9.40 -20.44
N TYR A 589 -11.79 -10.22 -19.68
CA TYR A 589 -13.14 -9.96 -19.20
C TYR A 589 -13.20 -8.69 -18.36
N ASN A 590 -14.24 -7.87 -18.60
CA ASN A 590 -14.57 -6.69 -17.81
C ASN A 590 -13.37 -5.72 -17.67
N ASN A 591 -12.98 -5.15 -18.80
CA ASN A 591 -12.01 -4.07 -18.94
C ASN A 591 -12.63 -2.88 -19.69
N ASP A 592 -11.86 -1.80 -19.83
CA ASP A 592 -12.29 -0.56 -20.49
C ASP A 592 -11.46 -0.31 -21.77
N PHE A 593 -11.01 -1.38 -22.44
CA PHE A 593 -10.26 -1.27 -23.70
C PHE A 593 -11.05 -0.50 -24.73
N SER A 594 -10.37 0.34 -25.52
CA SER A 594 -10.95 1.17 -26.57
C SER A 594 -10.18 0.99 -27.87
N GLY A 595 -10.74 1.53 -28.96
CA GLY A 595 -10.15 1.37 -30.29
C GLY A 595 -10.53 0.05 -30.95
N GLN A 596 -9.94 -0.24 -32.10
CA GLN A 596 -10.21 -1.44 -32.87
C GLN A 596 -9.43 -2.63 -32.36
N LEU A 597 -10.11 -3.72 -31.97
CA LEU A 597 -9.45 -4.98 -31.61
C LEU A 597 -8.92 -5.68 -32.86
N LYS A 598 -7.60 -5.92 -32.87
CA LYS A 598 -6.93 -6.69 -33.91
C LYS A 598 -6.53 -8.04 -33.35
N LEU A 599 -7.16 -9.12 -33.82
CA LEU A 599 -6.84 -10.47 -33.45
C LEU A 599 -5.62 -10.98 -34.22
N PRO A 600 -4.74 -11.79 -33.62
CA PRO A 600 -3.58 -12.40 -34.28
C PRO A 600 -4.00 -13.29 -35.48
N GLU A 601 -3.26 -13.23 -36.58
CA GLU A 601 -3.58 -13.94 -37.83
C GLU A 601 -3.70 -15.46 -37.65
N PHE A 602 -2.89 -16.03 -36.75
CA PHE A 602 -2.85 -17.48 -36.53
C PHE A 602 -3.63 -17.92 -35.28
N LEU A 603 -4.56 -17.10 -34.82
CA LEU A 603 -5.43 -17.44 -33.69
C LEU A 603 -6.33 -18.61 -34.07
N GLY A 604 -6.41 -19.65 -33.23
CA GLY A 604 -7.23 -20.84 -33.44
C GLY A 604 -8.46 -20.91 -32.53
N SER A 605 -8.49 -20.16 -31.41
CA SER A 605 -9.64 -20.20 -30.51
C SER A 605 -9.81 -18.93 -29.69
N ILE A 606 -11.06 -18.61 -29.39
CA ILE A 606 -11.49 -17.51 -28.51
C ILE A 606 -12.42 -18.11 -27.46
N GLY A 607 -11.99 -18.11 -26.21
CA GLY A 607 -12.69 -18.75 -25.10
C GLY A 607 -13.93 -17.99 -24.62
N GLU A 608 -14.64 -18.63 -23.69
CA GLU A 608 -15.87 -18.09 -23.08
C GLU A 608 -15.60 -16.73 -22.43
N ARG A 609 -16.43 -15.73 -22.73
CA ARG A 609 -16.38 -14.37 -22.16
C ARG A 609 -15.00 -13.70 -22.28
N ALA A 610 -14.19 -14.13 -23.26
CA ALA A 610 -12.79 -13.68 -23.36
C ALA A 610 -12.64 -12.15 -23.39
N PHE A 611 -13.54 -11.43 -24.06
CA PHE A 611 -13.59 -9.97 -24.14
C PHE A 611 -14.91 -9.39 -23.63
N ALA A 612 -15.75 -10.16 -22.96
CA ALA A 612 -17.05 -9.62 -22.51
C ALA A 612 -16.87 -8.41 -21.58
N TYR A 613 -17.81 -7.46 -21.65
CA TYR A 613 -17.82 -6.19 -20.91
C TYR A 613 -16.66 -5.23 -21.26
N ASN A 614 -16.15 -5.28 -22.46
CA ASN A 614 -15.26 -4.25 -23.01
C ASN A 614 -16.09 -3.26 -23.85
N TRP A 615 -16.81 -2.38 -23.19
CA TRP A 615 -17.87 -1.54 -23.79
C TRP A 615 -17.37 -0.58 -24.85
N ARG A 616 -16.07 -0.22 -24.83
CA ARG A 616 -15.45 0.78 -25.71
C ARG A 616 -14.65 0.18 -26.87
N LEU A 617 -14.59 -1.14 -27.01
CA LEU A 617 -14.05 -1.75 -28.22
C LEU A 617 -14.93 -1.34 -29.40
N MET A 618 -14.34 -0.73 -30.42
CA MET A 618 -15.06 -0.12 -31.54
C MET A 618 -14.57 -0.63 -32.90
N GLY A 619 -15.24 -0.17 -33.96
CA GLY A 619 -14.91 -0.52 -35.33
C GLY A 619 -15.32 -1.94 -35.73
N VAL A 620 -14.76 -2.43 -36.82
CA VAL A 620 -15.08 -3.74 -37.39
C VAL A 620 -14.09 -4.79 -36.82
N LEU A 621 -14.60 -5.81 -36.12
CA LEU A 621 -13.85 -6.94 -35.63
C LEU A 621 -13.67 -7.98 -36.74
N LYS A 622 -12.45 -8.22 -37.17
CA LYS A 622 -12.14 -9.32 -38.12
C LYS A 622 -11.72 -10.57 -37.33
N ILE A 623 -12.49 -11.65 -37.48
CA ILE A 623 -12.14 -12.98 -36.93
C ILE A 623 -11.19 -13.66 -37.90
N PRO A 624 -10.03 -14.18 -37.45
CA PRO A 624 -9.05 -14.87 -38.29
C PRO A 624 -9.57 -16.22 -38.83
N GLU A 625 -9.05 -16.64 -39.99
CA GLU A 625 -9.40 -17.92 -40.64
C GLU A 625 -9.15 -19.19 -39.81
N GLY A 626 -8.26 -19.13 -38.81
CA GLY A 626 -8.01 -20.26 -37.91
C GLY A 626 -9.07 -20.48 -36.83
N VAL A 627 -10.01 -19.53 -36.66
CA VAL A 627 -11.05 -19.61 -35.64
C VAL A 627 -12.30 -20.27 -36.23
N GLU A 628 -12.52 -21.53 -35.87
CA GLU A 628 -13.69 -22.30 -36.30
C GLU A 628 -14.91 -22.09 -35.40
N ASN A 629 -14.69 -21.73 -34.13
CA ASN A 629 -15.76 -21.57 -33.16
C ASN A 629 -15.53 -20.31 -32.31
N ILE A 630 -16.60 -19.52 -32.11
CA ILE A 630 -16.65 -18.44 -31.14
C ILE A 630 -17.43 -18.94 -29.91
N ALA A 631 -16.75 -18.98 -28.75
CA ALA A 631 -17.36 -19.49 -27.52
C ALA A 631 -18.47 -18.58 -26.95
N PRO A 632 -19.36 -19.11 -26.09
CA PRO A 632 -20.41 -18.34 -25.42
C PRO A 632 -19.88 -17.08 -24.74
N GLY A 633 -20.58 -15.96 -24.94
CA GLY A 633 -20.25 -14.68 -24.33
C GLY A 633 -18.94 -14.02 -24.77
N ALA A 634 -18.19 -14.57 -25.71
CA ALA A 634 -16.82 -14.14 -26.05
C ALA A 634 -16.67 -12.62 -26.20
N PHE A 635 -17.65 -11.94 -26.81
CA PHE A 635 -17.70 -10.48 -27.00
C PHE A 635 -18.99 -9.85 -26.42
N ALA A 636 -19.67 -10.56 -25.51
CA ALA A 636 -20.89 -10.02 -24.90
C ALA A 636 -20.66 -8.63 -24.30
N GLN A 637 -21.64 -7.73 -24.43
CA GLN A 637 -21.57 -6.36 -23.91
C GLN A 637 -20.48 -5.47 -24.55
N CYS A 638 -19.88 -5.85 -25.68
CA CYS A 638 -19.01 -4.96 -26.47
C CYS A 638 -19.84 -3.98 -27.28
N ARG A 639 -20.45 -3.02 -26.58
CA ARG A 639 -21.55 -2.17 -27.11
C ARG A 639 -21.15 -1.21 -28.23
N SER A 640 -19.85 -0.93 -28.39
CA SER A 640 -19.32 -0.01 -29.38
C SER A 640 -18.79 -0.71 -30.66
N LEU A 641 -18.82 -2.05 -30.72
CA LEU A 641 -18.49 -2.76 -31.96
C LEU A 641 -19.48 -2.39 -33.05
N GLU A 642 -18.98 -2.03 -34.24
CA GLU A 642 -19.77 -1.55 -35.38
C GLU A 642 -20.05 -2.66 -36.40
N GLY A 643 -19.15 -3.64 -36.49
CA GLY A 643 -19.30 -4.75 -37.42
C GLY A 643 -18.44 -5.95 -37.02
N VAL A 644 -18.73 -7.10 -37.62
CA VAL A 644 -17.89 -8.30 -37.52
C VAL A 644 -17.71 -8.96 -38.88
N ILE A 645 -16.48 -9.38 -39.17
CA ILE A 645 -16.16 -10.20 -40.35
C ILE A 645 -15.94 -11.62 -39.89
N ILE A 646 -16.79 -12.53 -40.33
CA ILE A 646 -16.79 -13.96 -40.01
C ILE A 646 -16.06 -14.71 -41.12
N PRO A 647 -14.97 -15.46 -40.80
CA PRO A 647 -14.19 -16.15 -41.82
C PRO A 647 -14.92 -17.33 -42.45
N ALA A 648 -14.41 -17.81 -43.58
CA ALA A 648 -14.97 -18.98 -44.29
C ALA A 648 -14.84 -20.28 -43.46
N SER A 649 -13.90 -20.35 -42.56
CA SER A 649 -13.66 -21.50 -41.64
C SER A 649 -14.67 -21.60 -40.50
N MET A 650 -15.50 -20.58 -40.25
CA MET A 650 -16.40 -20.56 -39.11
C MET A 650 -17.43 -21.68 -39.13
N GLU A 651 -17.41 -22.55 -38.12
CA GLU A 651 -18.38 -23.63 -37.97
C GLU A 651 -19.52 -23.24 -37.02
N SER A 652 -19.22 -22.57 -35.90
CA SER A 652 -20.25 -22.22 -34.93
C SER A 652 -20.02 -20.90 -34.18
N ILE A 653 -21.13 -20.23 -33.84
CA ILE A 653 -21.19 -19.04 -32.98
C ILE A 653 -22.06 -19.40 -31.78
N GLY A 654 -21.41 -19.47 -30.58
CA GLY A 654 -22.00 -20.08 -29.42
C GLY A 654 -22.86 -19.15 -28.56
N ALA A 655 -23.75 -19.77 -27.80
CA ALA A 655 -24.49 -19.17 -26.70
C ALA A 655 -24.66 -20.18 -25.55
N GLU A 656 -24.79 -19.70 -24.32
CA GLU A 656 -25.22 -20.53 -23.21
C GLU A 656 -26.74 -20.69 -23.18
N SER A 657 -27.21 -21.85 -22.75
CA SER A 657 -28.63 -22.07 -22.47
C SER A 657 -29.02 -21.39 -21.16
N GLY A 658 -30.01 -20.49 -21.20
CA GLY A 658 -30.57 -19.81 -20.04
C GLY A 658 -30.61 -18.29 -20.15
N ASN A 659 -31.11 -17.61 -19.10
CA ASN A 659 -31.25 -16.14 -19.06
C ASN A 659 -29.96 -15.43 -18.60
N GLN A 660 -28.79 -15.84 -19.06
CA GLN A 660 -27.53 -15.20 -18.75
C GLN A 660 -27.41 -13.88 -19.56
N THR A 661 -27.02 -12.79 -18.92
CA THR A 661 -26.88 -11.47 -19.56
C THR A 661 -25.65 -11.36 -20.45
N ASP A 662 -24.79 -12.36 -20.46
CA ASP A 662 -23.52 -12.44 -21.20
C ASP A 662 -23.29 -13.84 -21.81
N GLY A 663 -24.37 -14.61 -22.00
CA GLY A 663 -24.30 -16.00 -22.51
C GLY A 663 -24.14 -16.07 -24.04
N GLY A 664 -24.65 -15.12 -24.81
CA GLY A 664 -24.49 -15.10 -26.25
C GLY A 664 -23.17 -14.48 -26.71
N ALA A 665 -22.53 -15.06 -27.73
CA ALA A 665 -21.18 -14.63 -28.20
C ALA A 665 -21.09 -13.12 -28.46
N PHE A 666 -22.12 -12.49 -29.02
CA PHE A 666 -22.24 -11.07 -29.26
C PHE A 666 -23.47 -10.45 -28.55
N GLN A 667 -23.93 -11.06 -27.47
CA GLN A 667 -25.09 -10.58 -26.73
C GLN A 667 -24.91 -9.14 -26.28
N ASN A 668 -25.94 -8.30 -26.50
CA ASN A 668 -25.91 -6.88 -26.13
C ASN A 668 -24.79 -6.05 -26.80
N CYS A 669 -24.25 -6.48 -27.94
CA CYS A 669 -23.41 -5.64 -28.80
C CYS A 669 -24.30 -4.65 -29.56
N SER A 670 -24.88 -3.67 -28.87
CA SER A 670 -25.92 -2.77 -29.39
C SER A 670 -25.47 -1.84 -30.52
N GLY A 671 -24.17 -1.63 -30.69
CA GLY A 671 -23.55 -0.87 -31.77
C GLY A 671 -23.38 -1.66 -33.08
N LEU A 672 -23.54 -3.00 -33.01
CA LEU A 672 -23.30 -3.86 -34.18
C LEU A 672 -24.33 -3.65 -35.26
N GLY A 673 -23.92 -3.04 -36.39
CA GLY A 673 -24.76 -2.71 -37.55
C GLY A 673 -24.48 -3.57 -38.77
N SER A 674 -23.38 -4.36 -38.78
CA SER A 674 -23.04 -5.20 -39.94
C SER A 674 -22.38 -6.51 -39.57
N ILE A 675 -22.69 -7.54 -40.33
CA ILE A 675 -21.95 -8.82 -40.33
C ILE A 675 -21.57 -9.12 -41.80
N VAL A 676 -20.30 -9.41 -42.03
CA VAL A 676 -19.77 -9.88 -43.30
C VAL A 676 -19.37 -11.34 -43.13
N CYS A 677 -20.00 -12.26 -43.85
CA CYS A 677 -19.66 -13.68 -43.86
C CYS A 677 -18.83 -14.00 -45.11
N GLU A 678 -17.59 -14.43 -44.96
CA GLU A 678 -16.71 -14.79 -46.07
C GLU A 678 -16.97 -16.23 -46.58
N GLY A 679 -17.67 -17.06 -45.80
CA GLY A 679 -17.97 -18.46 -46.12
C GLY A 679 -19.13 -18.65 -47.06
N THR A 680 -19.11 -19.71 -47.87
CA THR A 680 -20.20 -20.11 -48.74
C THR A 680 -21.28 -20.93 -48.04
N MET A 681 -21.00 -21.41 -46.84
CA MET A 681 -21.96 -22.08 -45.95
C MET A 681 -22.13 -21.24 -44.69
N PRO A 682 -23.38 -21.04 -44.20
CA PRO A 682 -23.58 -20.35 -42.94
C PRO A 682 -23.06 -21.15 -41.76
N ALA A 683 -22.40 -20.47 -40.83
CA ALA A 683 -22.03 -21.07 -39.55
C ALA A 683 -23.29 -21.41 -38.75
N TYR A 684 -23.20 -22.44 -37.90
CA TYR A 684 -24.27 -22.74 -36.94
C TYR A 684 -24.31 -21.66 -35.85
N VAL A 685 -25.39 -20.88 -35.81
CA VAL A 685 -25.61 -19.83 -34.82
C VAL A 685 -26.53 -20.33 -33.75
N GLN A 686 -25.99 -20.46 -32.52
CA GLN A 686 -26.82 -20.88 -31.37
C GLN A 686 -27.82 -19.77 -31.01
N SER A 687 -29.02 -20.17 -30.56
CA SER A 687 -30.07 -19.25 -30.09
C SER A 687 -29.53 -18.34 -28.98
N GLY A 688 -29.68 -17.03 -29.09
CA GLY A 688 -29.18 -16.06 -28.14
C GLY A 688 -27.79 -15.48 -28.46
N ALA A 689 -27.07 -16.01 -29.44
CA ALA A 689 -25.72 -15.54 -29.79
C ALA A 689 -25.65 -14.02 -30.10
N PHE A 690 -26.72 -13.44 -30.63
CA PHE A 690 -26.84 -12.01 -30.97
C PHE A 690 -28.01 -11.31 -30.25
N ASP A 691 -28.48 -11.84 -29.11
CA ASP A 691 -29.54 -11.19 -28.36
C ASP A 691 -29.17 -9.77 -27.94
N GLY A 692 -30.09 -8.81 -28.10
CA GLY A 692 -29.88 -7.39 -27.84
C GLY A 692 -29.09 -6.63 -28.90
N VAL A 693 -28.77 -7.26 -30.03
CA VAL A 693 -28.31 -6.56 -31.24
C VAL A 693 -29.54 -5.98 -31.97
N SER A 694 -29.47 -4.69 -32.36
CA SER A 694 -30.56 -4.06 -33.09
C SER A 694 -30.72 -4.69 -34.46
N LYS A 695 -31.96 -5.00 -34.82
CA LYS A 695 -32.29 -5.51 -36.17
C LYS A 695 -32.62 -4.38 -37.17
N ASP A 696 -32.78 -3.15 -36.66
CA ASP A 696 -33.07 -1.99 -37.48
C ASP A 696 -31.79 -1.50 -38.17
N ASN A 697 -31.81 -1.35 -39.50
CA ASN A 697 -30.64 -0.95 -40.31
C ASN A 697 -29.45 -1.91 -40.24
N PHE A 698 -29.68 -3.16 -39.91
CA PHE A 698 -28.63 -4.19 -39.85
C PHE A 698 -28.32 -4.74 -41.24
N THR A 699 -27.03 -4.84 -41.57
CA THR A 699 -26.56 -5.37 -42.88
C THR A 699 -25.91 -6.73 -42.71
N LEU A 700 -26.37 -7.75 -43.43
CA LEU A 700 -25.70 -9.03 -43.57
C LEU A 700 -25.15 -9.15 -45.01
N GLU A 701 -23.83 -9.17 -45.13
CA GLU A 701 -23.15 -9.36 -46.40
C GLU A 701 -22.67 -10.81 -46.51
N VAL A 702 -22.98 -11.47 -47.63
CA VAL A 702 -22.59 -12.86 -47.90
C VAL A 702 -22.11 -12.98 -49.34
N PRO A 703 -21.29 -14.02 -49.69
CA PRO A 703 -20.89 -14.27 -51.06
C PRO A 703 -22.10 -14.43 -51.96
N GLU A 704 -22.10 -13.83 -53.14
CA GLU A 704 -23.21 -13.87 -54.10
C GLU A 704 -23.65 -15.30 -54.40
N SER A 705 -22.73 -16.23 -54.51
CA SER A 705 -22.99 -17.66 -54.74
C SER A 705 -23.66 -18.37 -53.57
N ALA A 706 -23.65 -17.78 -52.36
CA ALA A 706 -24.16 -18.36 -51.12
C ALA A 706 -25.49 -17.76 -50.63
N VAL A 707 -26.06 -16.80 -51.31
CA VAL A 707 -27.28 -16.09 -50.84
C VAL A 707 -28.41 -17.06 -50.47
N HIS A 708 -28.66 -18.10 -51.30
CA HIS A 708 -29.70 -19.08 -51.00
C HIS A 708 -29.44 -19.89 -49.74
N GLN A 709 -28.20 -20.22 -49.46
CA GLN A 709 -27.81 -20.98 -48.24
C GLN A 709 -28.08 -20.14 -46.98
N TYR A 710 -27.75 -18.85 -47.02
CA TYR A 710 -27.99 -17.94 -45.89
C TYR A 710 -29.46 -17.52 -45.72
N GLN A 711 -30.24 -17.56 -46.76
CA GLN A 711 -31.71 -17.32 -46.69
C GLN A 711 -32.45 -18.53 -46.10
N ALA A 712 -31.88 -19.73 -46.21
CA ALA A 712 -32.48 -20.97 -45.73
C ALA A 712 -32.06 -21.34 -44.30
N ALA A 713 -30.97 -20.79 -43.81
CA ALA A 713 -30.45 -20.97 -42.47
C ALA A 713 -30.99 -19.93 -41.48
#